data_c480fb5daa773a138de77f6edddabfb8
#
_entry.id   c480fb5daa773a138de77f6edddabfb8
#
_cell.length_a   1.000
_cell.length_b   1.000
_cell.length_c   1.000
_cell.angle_alpha   90.00
_cell.angle_beta   90.00
_cell.angle_gamma   90.00
#
_symmetry.space_group_name_H-M   'P 1'
#
loop_
_entity.id
_entity.type
_entity.pdbx_description
1 polymer ?
#
loop_
_entity_poly.entity_id
_entity_poly.type
_entity_poly.pdbx_seq_one_letter_code
_entity_poly.pdbx_strand_id
1 'polypeptide(L)'
;DLHLSLRRQRQMCIRDRLYAATWDRHRTVASYMGGGPGSGIHRSDDNGNTWKKLTNGVPRSNLGKIGIAMSYQDPDVVYAAIELDRTKGGVYKSVDRGESWKKMSNTVSGGTGPHYYQELYTSPHKFDRLYLMNVQILTSEDGGKNFRTLEGARQKHSDHHAIAFKESDPDYIMVGTDAGIYESFDLAKNWHYFLNLPLTQFYKVAVNNKEPFYHIFGGTQDNGSAGGPSATDEGTGITNRDWYKTLFADGHQSATDPVYNDIIYATTQEGRFHRVDLKTGEQVFVQPQALEGDPHERYNWDTPILVSPHDPAKIYIGSYRVWESMDRGDSWNAISGDLTRNENRIELPIMGRKQSWDNAWDVKAMSQYNTITSLSESPVSKGTIWAGTDDGFIQVTTNGGDSWKSIPVTKLGLPERSFVNDIKADLYDPNTVYVSLDNHKEGDLSPYLFKSDDLGESWESISNNIPDRTLVWRFVQDHVNKDLFFLATEFGIYTSLDAGKNWQKLPGSPTISFRDIVIQERENDLVGASFGRGFFVLDDYSALREMTPENLSKKGKLFKPRDAKLFKPRNSLGNTGGQFYVAKNPTYGAVFTYHLKDVPKTSKSNRIQSERKLNSDKKDIPFPGYKALSDEMNEKPASIILTIKDSNGNLINLSL
;
A
#
# COMPACT_ATOMS: atom_id res chain seq x y z
N ASP A 1 -0.70 13.08 -35.86
CA ASP A 1 -2.15 13.11 -35.57
C ASP A 1 -3.01 12.46 -36.66
N LEU A 2 -2.65 12.63 -37.95
CA LEU A 2 -3.40 11.95 -39.04
C LEU A 2 -3.23 10.42 -39.01
N HIS A 3 -2.06 9.92 -38.59
CA HIS A 3 -1.81 8.49 -38.44
C HIS A 3 -2.62 7.83 -37.30
N LEU A 4 -2.90 8.55 -36.24
CA LEU A 4 -3.74 8.09 -35.13
C LEU A 4 -5.23 8.04 -35.51
N SER A 5 -5.69 8.99 -36.33
CA SER A 5 -7.07 9.01 -36.82
C SER A 5 -7.33 7.90 -37.86
N LEU A 6 -6.37 7.60 -38.74
CA LEU A 6 -6.47 6.50 -39.70
C LEU A 6 -6.40 5.11 -39.03
N ARG A 7 -5.59 4.95 -37.98
CA ARG A 7 -5.62 3.73 -37.15
C ARG A 7 -6.94 3.57 -36.40
N ARG A 8 -7.52 4.64 -35.87
CA ARG A 8 -8.85 4.63 -35.24
C ARG A 8 -9.94 4.30 -36.27
N GLN A 9 -9.88 4.82 -37.48
CA GLN A 9 -10.84 4.47 -38.54
C GLN A 9 -10.73 3.02 -39.03
N ARG A 10 -9.51 2.46 -39.19
CA ARG A 10 -9.34 1.03 -39.48
C ARG A 10 -9.80 0.12 -38.34
N GLN A 11 -9.63 0.52 -37.10
CA GLN A 11 -10.14 -0.20 -35.95
C GLN A 11 -11.67 -0.01 -35.79
N MET A 12 -12.24 1.10 -36.21
CA MET A 12 -13.69 1.33 -36.19
C MET A 12 -14.47 0.40 -37.11
N CYS A 13 -13.92 0.01 -38.26
CA CYS A 13 -14.59 -0.92 -39.18
C CYS A 13 -14.58 -2.39 -38.69
N ILE A 14 -13.86 -2.72 -37.61
CA ILE A 14 -13.76 -4.07 -37.02
C ILE A 14 -14.37 -4.12 -35.61
N ARG A 15 -14.83 -2.97 -35.07
CA ARG A 15 -15.28 -2.81 -33.68
C ARG A 15 -16.80 -2.71 -33.47
N ASP A 16 -17.56 -3.21 -34.39
CA ASP A 16 -19.02 -3.29 -34.25
C ASP A 16 -19.48 -4.35 -33.23
N ARG A 17 -18.53 -5.14 -32.72
CA ARG A 17 -18.82 -6.21 -31.76
C ARG A 17 -17.94 -6.13 -30.52
N LEU A 18 -18.60 -6.17 -29.37
CA LEU A 18 -17.96 -6.18 -28.07
C LEU A 18 -18.33 -7.46 -27.32
N TYR A 19 -17.36 -8.02 -26.58
CA TYR A 19 -17.61 -9.10 -25.65
C TYR A 19 -17.31 -8.63 -24.23
N ALA A 20 -18.17 -9.03 -23.28
CA ALA A 20 -17.98 -8.77 -21.86
C ALA A 20 -18.21 -10.06 -21.06
N ALA A 21 -17.28 -10.36 -20.15
CA ALA A 21 -17.48 -11.35 -19.12
C ALA A 21 -17.88 -10.66 -17.83
N THR A 22 -19.02 -11.04 -17.27
CA THR A 22 -19.42 -10.60 -15.93
C THR A 22 -19.00 -11.64 -14.91
N TRP A 23 -18.58 -11.16 -13.76
CA TRP A 23 -18.21 -12.01 -12.64
C TRP A 23 -19.00 -11.59 -11.39
N ASP A 24 -19.88 -12.44 -10.95
CA ASP A 24 -20.69 -12.26 -9.75
C ASP A 24 -19.86 -12.60 -8.51
N ARG A 25 -18.94 -11.69 -8.19
CA ARG A 25 -17.96 -11.79 -7.11
C ARG A 25 -18.34 -10.85 -5.97
N HIS A 26 -18.44 -11.39 -4.77
CA HIS A 26 -18.72 -10.64 -3.56
C HIS A 26 -17.72 -10.96 -2.47
N ARG A 27 -17.18 -9.94 -1.84
CA ARG A 27 -16.22 -10.08 -0.75
C ARG A 27 -16.49 -9.06 0.34
N THR A 28 -16.68 -9.55 1.55
CA THR A 28 -16.67 -8.78 2.79
C THR A 28 -15.37 -9.04 3.57
N VAL A 29 -15.22 -8.50 4.77
CA VAL A 29 -14.12 -8.89 5.66
C VAL A 29 -14.24 -10.38 6.03
N ALA A 30 -15.45 -10.83 6.34
CA ALA A 30 -15.72 -12.19 6.84
C ALA A 30 -15.81 -13.25 5.76
N SER A 31 -16.35 -12.92 4.57
CA SER A 31 -16.81 -13.92 3.61
C SER A 31 -16.47 -13.58 2.17
N TYR A 32 -16.34 -14.62 1.35
CA TYR A 32 -16.07 -14.49 -0.08
C TYR A 32 -16.88 -15.50 -0.90
N MET A 33 -17.53 -14.97 -1.94
CA MET A 33 -18.20 -15.77 -2.98
C MET A 33 -17.57 -15.48 -4.34
N GLY A 34 -17.06 -16.52 -4.99
CA GLY A 34 -16.31 -16.44 -6.26
C GLY A 34 -17.13 -16.68 -7.51
N GLY A 35 -18.45 -16.65 -7.44
CA GLY A 35 -19.33 -16.84 -8.58
C GLY A 35 -20.80 -16.78 -8.21
N GLY A 36 -21.67 -16.72 -9.22
CA GLY A 36 -23.09 -16.62 -8.99
C GLY A 36 -23.90 -16.47 -10.29
N PRO A 37 -25.22 -16.22 -10.18
CA PRO A 37 -26.14 -16.13 -11.33
C PRO A 37 -25.85 -14.91 -12.23
N GLY A 38 -25.20 -13.88 -11.71
CA GLY A 38 -24.80 -12.70 -12.47
C GLY A 38 -23.59 -12.92 -13.37
N SER A 39 -22.84 -14.01 -13.19
CA SER A 39 -21.73 -14.35 -14.09
C SER A 39 -22.21 -14.81 -15.46
N GLY A 40 -21.47 -14.44 -16.49
CA GLY A 40 -21.81 -14.87 -17.87
C GLY A 40 -20.99 -14.19 -18.93
N ILE A 41 -21.13 -14.69 -20.17
CA ILE A 41 -20.55 -14.09 -21.37
C ILE A 41 -21.65 -13.29 -22.07
N HIS A 42 -21.35 -12.06 -22.41
CA HIS A 42 -22.26 -11.15 -23.10
C HIS A 42 -21.61 -10.64 -24.39
N ARG A 43 -22.42 -10.40 -25.41
CA ARG A 43 -22.01 -9.80 -26.68
C ARG A 43 -22.91 -8.61 -27.00
N SER A 44 -22.30 -7.57 -27.49
CA SER A 44 -22.97 -6.44 -28.15
C SER A 44 -22.56 -6.40 -29.60
N ASP A 45 -23.53 -6.18 -30.49
CA ASP A 45 -23.35 -5.99 -31.93
C ASP A 45 -23.65 -4.54 -32.37
N ASP A 46 -23.81 -3.61 -31.39
CA ASP A 46 -24.22 -2.22 -31.59
C ASP A 46 -23.43 -1.21 -30.74
N ASN A 47 -22.10 -1.44 -30.60
CA ASN A 47 -21.18 -0.60 -29.83
C ASN A 47 -21.52 -0.47 -28.33
N GLY A 48 -22.15 -1.49 -27.74
CA GLY A 48 -22.44 -1.54 -26.32
C GLY A 48 -23.80 -0.96 -25.92
N ASN A 49 -24.64 -0.55 -26.89
CA ASN A 49 -25.97 -0.06 -26.58
C ASN A 49 -26.92 -1.17 -26.10
N THR A 50 -26.81 -2.36 -26.69
CA THR A 50 -27.53 -3.55 -26.21
C THR A 50 -26.61 -4.74 -26.03
N TRP A 51 -26.94 -5.65 -25.11
CA TRP A 51 -26.15 -6.81 -24.75
C TRP A 51 -26.99 -8.09 -24.74
N LYS A 52 -26.50 -9.12 -25.42
CA LYS A 52 -27.11 -10.45 -25.45
C LYS A 52 -26.25 -11.40 -24.60
N LYS A 53 -26.86 -12.07 -23.62
CA LYS A 53 -26.19 -13.14 -22.87
C LYS A 53 -26.05 -14.39 -23.76
N LEU A 54 -24.83 -14.90 -23.87
CA LEU A 54 -24.51 -16.08 -24.67
C LEU A 54 -24.64 -17.33 -23.79
N THR A 55 -25.49 -18.29 -24.19
CA THR A 55 -25.82 -19.45 -23.36
C THR A 55 -25.67 -20.78 -24.07
N ASN A 56 -25.62 -20.81 -25.41
CA ASN A 56 -25.56 -22.04 -26.18
C ASN A 56 -24.17 -22.69 -26.08
N GLY A 57 -24.10 -23.86 -25.40
CA GLY A 57 -22.85 -24.54 -25.12
C GLY A 57 -22.06 -24.02 -23.92
N VAL A 58 -22.52 -22.94 -23.28
CA VAL A 58 -21.98 -22.44 -22.01
C VAL A 58 -22.64 -23.24 -20.87
N PRO A 59 -21.90 -23.59 -19.78
CA PRO A 59 -22.49 -24.28 -18.63
C PRO A 59 -23.65 -23.54 -18.01
N ARG A 60 -24.68 -24.26 -17.55
CA ARG A 60 -25.91 -23.70 -16.97
C ARG A 60 -25.86 -23.50 -15.45
N SER A 61 -24.76 -23.90 -14.80
CA SER A 61 -24.53 -23.68 -13.36
C SER A 61 -24.11 -22.24 -13.07
N ASN A 62 -24.00 -21.87 -11.80
CA ASN A 62 -23.35 -20.63 -11.41
C ASN A 62 -21.91 -20.63 -11.93
N LEU A 63 -21.54 -19.59 -12.65
CA LEU A 63 -20.21 -19.42 -13.21
C LEU A 63 -19.35 -18.60 -12.25
N GLY A 64 -18.05 -18.91 -12.22
CA GLY A 64 -17.03 -18.09 -11.58
C GLY A 64 -16.46 -17.05 -12.52
N LYS A 65 -15.16 -16.79 -12.42
CA LYS A 65 -14.45 -15.87 -13.31
C LYS A 65 -14.35 -16.44 -14.73
N ILE A 66 -14.43 -15.55 -15.72
CA ILE A 66 -14.35 -15.92 -17.14
C ILE A 66 -13.32 -15.04 -17.82
N GLY A 67 -12.26 -15.65 -18.37
CA GLY A 67 -11.33 -15.00 -19.29
C GLY A 67 -11.83 -15.16 -20.72
N ILE A 68 -11.87 -14.08 -21.49
CA ILE A 68 -12.28 -14.10 -22.91
C ILE A 68 -11.11 -13.62 -23.76
N ALA A 69 -10.86 -14.32 -24.90
CA ALA A 69 -9.88 -13.90 -25.87
C ALA A 69 -10.41 -14.10 -27.31
N MET A 70 -10.23 -13.10 -28.16
CA MET A 70 -10.55 -13.17 -29.59
C MET A 70 -9.30 -13.57 -30.37
N SER A 71 -9.46 -14.38 -31.42
CA SER A 71 -8.38 -14.68 -32.34
C SER A 71 -7.96 -13.44 -33.12
N TYR A 72 -6.65 -13.23 -33.26
CA TYR A 72 -6.10 -12.18 -34.14
C TYR A 72 -6.20 -12.56 -35.63
N GLN A 73 -6.18 -13.87 -35.95
CA GLN A 73 -6.15 -14.37 -37.31
C GLN A 73 -7.57 -14.57 -37.88
N ASP A 74 -8.54 -14.88 -37.03
CA ASP A 74 -9.93 -15.09 -37.42
C ASP A 74 -10.89 -14.42 -36.42
N PRO A 75 -11.53 -13.29 -36.78
CA PRO A 75 -12.39 -12.55 -35.87
C PRO A 75 -13.71 -13.27 -35.51
N ASP A 76 -14.03 -14.36 -36.17
CA ASP A 76 -15.20 -15.17 -35.85
C ASP A 76 -14.91 -16.20 -34.74
N VAL A 77 -13.62 -16.42 -34.43
CA VAL A 77 -13.16 -17.34 -33.40
C VAL A 77 -12.94 -16.61 -32.08
N VAL A 78 -13.64 -17.08 -31.04
CA VAL A 78 -13.54 -16.57 -29.67
C VAL A 78 -13.29 -17.74 -28.71
N TYR A 79 -12.43 -17.50 -27.72
CA TYR A 79 -12.13 -18.47 -26.67
C TYR A 79 -12.61 -17.93 -25.33
N ALA A 80 -12.99 -18.84 -24.43
CA ALA A 80 -13.34 -18.51 -23.06
C ALA A 80 -12.79 -19.53 -22.10
N ALA A 81 -12.09 -19.09 -21.06
CA ALA A 81 -11.72 -19.90 -19.91
C ALA A 81 -12.75 -19.66 -18.82
N ILE A 82 -13.59 -20.65 -18.53
CA ILE A 82 -14.74 -20.54 -17.63
C ILE A 82 -14.49 -21.34 -16.36
N GLU A 83 -14.52 -20.66 -15.21
CA GLU A 83 -14.52 -21.28 -13.89
C GLU A 83 -15.95 -21.64 -13.47
N LEU A 84 -16.15 -22.82 -12.90
CA LEU A 84 -17.43 -23.25 -12.31
C LEU A 84 -17.34 -23.33 -10.78
N ASP A 85 -16.21 -23.81 -10.31
CA ASP A 85 -15.86 -24.01 -8.92
C ASP A 85 -14.34 -24.04 -8.91
N ARG A 86 -13.67 -23.43 -7.98
CA ARG A 86 -12.19 -23.20 -7.86
C ARG A 86 -11.29 -24.15 -8.68
N THR A 87 -11.70 -25.39 -8.83
CA THR A 87 -10.95 -26.45 -9.51
C THR A 87 -11.71 -27.07 -10.70
N LYS A 88 -12.94 -26.64 -10.94
CA LYS A 88 -13.78 -27.13 -12.04
C LYS A 88 -14.02 -26.03 -13.07
N GLY A 89 -14.26 -26.44 -14.29
CA GLY A 89 -14.54 -25.53 -15.38
C GLY A 89 -14.00 -26.04 -16.71
N GLY A 90 -13.41 -25.16 -17.48
CA GLY A 90 -12.74 -25.53 -18.73
C GLY A 90 -12.52 -24.38 -19.70
N VAL A 91 -11.82 -24.70 -20.76
CA VAL A 91 -11.64 -23.81 -21.90
C VAL A 91 -12.63 -24.17 -23.00
N TYR A 92 -13.27 -23.16 -23.55
CA TYR A 92 -14.31 -23.27 -24.57
C TYR A 92 -13.88 -22.48 -25.80
N LYS A 93 -14.30 -22.94 -26.99
CA LYS A 93 -14.06 -22.28 -28.28
C LYS A 93 -15.39 -22.09 -29.01
N SER A 94 -15.59 -20.92 -29.57
CA SER A 94 -16.63 -20.60 -30.54
C SER A 94 -15.96 -20.31 -31.89
N VAL A 95 -16.59 -20.71 -32.99
CA VAL A 95 -16.17 -20.41 -34.38
C VAL A 95 -17.24 -19.64 -35.14
N ASP A 96 -18.25 -19.18 -34.43
CA ASP A 96 -19.43 -18.50 -34.96
C ASP A 96 -19.78 -17.23 -34.16
N ARG A 97 -18.76 -16.50 -33.73
CA ARG A 97 -18.91 -15.23 -33.00
C ARG A 97 -19.60 -15.36 -31.65
N GLY A 98 -19.46 -16.51 -31.01
CA GLY A 98 -20.06 -16.79 -29.71
C GLY A 98 -21.52 -17.26 -29.78
N GLU A 99 -22.13 -17.50 -30.94
CA GLU A 99 -23.47 -18.04 -31.03
C GLU A 99 -23.55 -19.46 -30.45
N SER A 100 -22.47 -20.24 -30.61
CA SER A 100 -22.34 -21.55 -29.96
C SER A 100 -20.93 -21.76 -29.42
N TRP A 101 -20.82 -22.53 -28.33
CA TRP A 101 -19.58 -22.81 -27.63
C TRP A 101 -19.36 -24.31 -27.49
N LYS A 102 -18.12 -24.75 -27.80
CA LYS A 102 -17.70 -26.13 -27.61
C LYS A 102 -16.62 -26.20 -26.53
N LYS A 103 -16.81 -27.08 -25.54
CA LYS A 103 -15.78 -27.35 -24.55
C LYS A 103 -14.59 -28.04 -25.19
N MET A 104 -13.40 -27.50 -24.98
CA MET A 104 -12.15 -28.01 -25.52
C MET A 104 -11.39 -28.84 -24.50
N SER A 105 -11.31 -28.40 -23.24
CA SER A 105 -10.66 -29.12 -22.14
C SER A 105 -11.29 -28.78 -20.80
N ASN A 106 -10.86 -29.49 -19.74
CA ASN A 106 -11.20 -29.20 -18.36
C ASN A 106 -10.19 -28.24 -17.67
N THR A 107 -9.31 -27.61 -18.46
CA THR A 107 -8.27 -26.75 -17.90
C THR A 107 -8.86 -25.49 -17.29
N VAL A 108 -8.48 -25.20 -16.06
CA VAL A 108 -8.77 -23.95 -15.33
C VAL A 108 -7.50 -23.48 -14.64
N SER A 109 -7.43 -22.21 -14.31
CA SER A 109 -6.43 -21.73 -13.38
C SER A 109 -6.88 -22.09 -11.95
N GLY A 110 -6.08 -22.70 -11.15
CA GLY A 110 -6.49 -23.27 -9.86
C GLY A 110 -6.76 -22.26 -8.73
N GLY A 111 -6.61 -20.97 -8.93
CA GLY A 111 -6.63 -19.98 -7.85
C GLY A 111 -7.33 -18.66 -8.21
N THR A 112 -8.42 -18.73 -8.97
CA THR A 112 -9.12 -17.52 -9.45
C THR A 112 -9.69 -16.65 -8.34
N GLY A 113 -10.16 -17.26 -7.26
CA GLY A 113 -10.80 -16.55 -6.17
C GLY A 113 -9.94 -15.45 -5.56
N PRO A 114 -8.86 -15.79 -4.83
CA PRO A 114 -8.02 -14.80 -4.16
C PRO A 114 -7.06 -14.10 -5.11
N HIS A 115 -6.53 -14.80 -6.12
CA HIS A 115 -5.42 -14.32 -6.95
C HIS A 115 -5.83 -13.73 -8.28
N TYR A 116 -7.14 -13.75 -8.61
CA TYR A 116 -7.69 -13.13 -9.83
C TYR A 116 -7.14 -13.72 -11.14
N TYR A 117 -6.67 -14.97 -11.15
CA TYR A 117 -6.25 -15.66 -12.38
C TYR A 117 -7.43 -15.90 -13.32
N GLN A 118 -7.23 -16.57 -14.42
CA GLN A 118 -8.19 -16.92 -15.48
C GLN A 118 -8.20 -15.94 -16.67
N GLU A 119 -7.32 -14.96 -16.71
CA GLU A 119 -7.14 -14.17 -17.92
C GLU A 119 -6.62 -15.07 -19.03
N LEU A 120 -7.29 -14.99 -20.18
CA LEU A 120 -6.98 -15.76 -21.37
C LEU A 120 -6.50 -14.82 -22.48
N TYR A 121 -5.43 -15.20 -23.17
CA TYR A 121 -4.88 -14.44 -24.29
C TYR A 121 -4.66 -15.35 -25.49
N THR A 122 -4.85 -14.80 -26.71
CA THR A 122 -4.50 -15.45 -27.96
C THR A 122 -3.18 -14.90 -28.50
N SER A 123 -2.40 -15.72 -29.17
CA SER A 123 -1.20 -15.26 -29.87
C SER A 123 -1.55 -14.39 -31.07
N PRO A 124 -0.91 -13.22 -31.25
CA PRO A 124 -1.06 -12.46 -32.48
C PRO A 124 -0.34 -13.11 -33.67
N HIS A 125 0.52 -14.08 -33.44
CA HIS A 125 1.41 -14.68 -34.47
C HIS A 125 1.01 -16.09 -34.88
N LYS A 126 0.20 -16.79 -34.06
CA LYS A 126 -0.15 -18.18 -34.36
C LYS A 126 -1.60 -18.47 -34.00
N PHE A 127 -2.37 -18.92 -34.99
CA PHE A 127 -3.74 -19.38 -34.80
C PHE A 127 -3.80 -20.54 -33.81
N ASP A 128 -4.83 -20.57 -32.98
CA ASP A 128 -5.06 -21.59 -31.94
C ASP A 128 -4.00 -21.67 -30.82
N ARG A 129 -3.02 -20.73 -30.75
CA ARG A 129 -2.11 -20.63 -29.63
C ARG A 129 -2.73 -19.74 -28.56
N LEU A 130 -2.89 -20.30 -27.35
CA LEU A 130 -3.49 -19.64 -26.19
C LEU A 130 -2.52 -19.56 -25.03
N TYR A 131 -2.70 -18.54 -24.19
CA TYR A 131 -2.01 -18.37 -22.91
C TYR A 131 -3.05 -18.13 -21.83
N LEU A 132 -3.05 -18.96 -20.78
CA LEU A 132 -3.92 -18.83 -19.61
C LEU A 132 -3.08 -18.43 -18.41
N MET A 133 -3.41 -17.28 -17.82
CA MET A 133 -2.72 -16.75 -16.63
C MET A 133 -3.03 -17.60 -15.41
N ASN A 134 -1.99 -17.88 -14.64
CA ASN A 134 -2.00 -18.74 -13.48
C ASN A 134 -0.71 -18.53 -12.67
N VAL A 135 -0.51 -19.25 -11.57
CA VAL A 135 0.77 -19.33 -10.85
C VAL A 135 1.93 -19.52 -11.84
N GLN A 136 1.81 -20.47 -12.76
CA GLN A 136 2.67 -20.59 -13.95
C GLN A 136 1.80 -20.43 -15.20
N ILE A 137 2.28 -19.72 -16.20
CA ILE A 137 1.51 -19.54 -17.45
C ILE A 137 1.27 -20.88 -18.10
N LEU A 138 0.00 -21.17 -18.41
CA LEU A 138 -0.37 -22.33 -19.19
C LEU A 138 -0.50 -21.93 -20.68
N THR A 139 0.05 -22.73 -21.57
CA THR A 139 -0.04 -22.51 -23.02
C THR A 139 -0.63 -23.72 -23.75
N SER A 140 -1.44 -23.43 -24.77
CA SER A 140 -2.00 -24.41 -25.70
C SER A 140 -1.60 -24.05 -27.12
N GLU A 141 -1.36 -25.05 -27.95
CA GLU A 141 -1.04 -24.89 -29.38
C GLU A 141 -2.18 -25.40 -30.30
N ASP A 142 -3.29 -25.86 -29.72
CA ASP A 142 -4.36 -26.60 -30.40
C ASP A 142 -5.77 -26.11 -30.05
N GLY A 143 -5.88 -24.83 -29.77
CA GLY A 143 -7.16 -24.18 -29.49
C GLY A 143 -7.76 -24.54 -28.14
N GLY A 144 -6.93 -24.88 -27.16
CA GLY A 144 -7.34 -25.17 -25.78
C GLY A 144 -7.70 -26.61 -25.49
N LYS A 145 -7.34 -27.56 -26.37
CA LYS A 145 -7.55 -29.00 -26.12
C LYS A 145 -6.54 -29.54 -25.11
N ASN A 146 -5.27 -29.15 -25.29
CA ASN A 146 -4.18 -29.55 -24.41
C ASN A 146 -3.44 -28.32 -23.91
N PHE A 147 -3.09 -28.31 -22.62
CA PHE A 147 -2.28 -27.26 -22.00
C PHE A 147 -1.02 -27.85 -21.38
N ARG A 148 0.05 -27.08 -21.42
CA ARG A 148 1.30 -27.32 -20.70
C ARG A 148 1.77 -26.03 -20.05
N THR A 149 2.67 -26.08 -19.10
CA THR A 149 3.37 -24.88 -18.61
C THR A 149 4.23 -24.28 -19.71
N LEU A 150 4.23 -22.97 -19.82
CA LEU A 150 4.98 -22.24 -20.83
C LEU A 150 6.49 -22.32 -20.58
N GLU A 151 6.89 -22.14 -19.34
CA GLU A 151 8.28 -22.11 -18.89
C GLU A 151 8.59 -23.19 -17.86
N GLY A 152 9.89 -23.45 -17.66
CA GLY A 152 10.37 -24.30 -16.56
C GLY A 152 10.21 -23.66 -15.19
N ALA A 153 10.16 -24.48 -14.15
CA ALA A 153 10.07 -23.99 -12.78
C ALA A 153 11.28 -23.13 -12.38
N ARG A 154 11.03 -22.06 -11.62
CA ARG A 154 12.04 -21.17 -11.03
C ARG A 154 12.88 -20.32 -12.01
N GLN A 155 12.42 -20.13 -13.24
CA GLN A 155 13.10 -19.24 -14.20
C GLN A 155 12.77 -17.76 -13.94
N LYS A 156 11.62 -17.47 -13.36
CA LYS A 156 11.15 -16.15 -12.96
C LYS A 156 10.17 -16.29 -11.80
N HIS A 157 9.72 -15.16 -11.24
CA HIS A 157 8.68 -15.19 -10.22
C HIS A 157 7.37 -15.76 -10.78
N SER A 158 6.60 -16.41 -9.92
CA SER A 158 5.28 -16.95 -10.21
C SER A 158 4.21 -15.86 -10.26
N ASP A 159 2.95 -16.28 -10.35
CA ASP A 159 1.77 -15.44 -10.18
C ASP A 159 1.62 -14.39 -11.27
N HIS A 160 1.13 -14.87 -12.43
CA HIS A 160 1.05 -14.10 -13.67
C HIS A 160 -0.33 -13.50 -13.86
N HIS A 161 -0.40 -12.19 -14.14
CA HIS A 161 -1.63 -11.45 -14.31
C HIS A 161 -1.79 -10.82 -15.69
N ALA A 162 -0.71 -10.62 -16.41
CA ALA A 162 -0.74 -10.00 -17.73
C ALA A 162 0.35 -10.54 -18.66
N ILE A 163 0.05 -10.56 -19.94
CA ILE A 163 1.02 -10.86 -21.00
C ILE A 163 0.84 -9.85 -22.15
N ALA A 164 1.94 -9.42 -22.71
CA ALA A 164 1.97 -8.56 -23.88
C ALA A 164 2.89 -9.16 -24.96
N PHE A 165 2.56 -8.85 -26.22
CA PHE A 165 3.28 -9.33 -27.39
C PHE A 165 3.75 -8.14 -28.23
N LYS A 166 4.80 -8.36 -29.03
CA LYS A 166 5.28 -7.39 -30.01
C LYS A 166 4.85 -7.86 -31.41
N GLU A 167 4.04 -7.05 -32.12
CA GLU A 167 3.50 -7.43 -33.43
C GLU A 167 4.57 -7.78 -34.46
N SER A 168 5.74 -7.15 -34.38
CA SER A 168 6.85 -7.34 -35.32
C SER A 168 7.80 -8.49 -34.98
N ASP A 169 7.58 -9.17 -33.83
CA ASP A 169 8.52 -10.17 -33.32
C ASP A 169 7.74 -11.31 -32.63
N PRO A 170 7.64 -12.48 -33.31
CA PRO A 170 6.86 -13.60 -32.79
C PRO A 170 7.49 -14.30 -31.59
N ASP A 171 8.76 -14.05 -31.30
CA ASP A 171 9.48 -14.65 -30.19
C ASP A 171 9.50 -13.78 -28.94
N TYR A 172 9.00 -12.51 -29.05
CA TYR A 172 8.95 -11.58 -27.94
C TYR A 172 7.69 -11.76 -27.10
N ILE A 173 7.89 -11.90 -25.79
CA ILE A 173 6.83 -11.92 -24.77
C ILE A 173 7.25 -11.06 -23.57
N MET A 174 6.34 -10.26 -23.07
CA MET A 174 6.47 -9.54 -21.79
C MET A 174 5.38 -9.99 -20.84
N VAL A 175 5.71 -10.22 -19.57
CA VAL A 175 4.75 -10.65 -18.52
C VAL A 175 4.85 -9.81 -17.27
N GLY A 176 3.70 -9.57 -16.65
CA GLY A 176 3.57 -8.99 -15.31
C GLY A 176 3.30 -10.08 -14.27
N THR A 177 4.04 -10.04 -13.17
CA THR A 177 3.98 -10.98 -12.05
C THR A 177 3.88 -10.24 -10.73
N ASP A 178 3.67 -10.95 -9.62
CA ASP A 178 3.65 -10.36 -8.28
C ASP A 178 5.04 -9.84 -7.81
N ALA A 179 6.10 -10.08 -8.58
CA ALA A 179 7.43 -9.51 -8.33
C ALA A 179 7.90 -8.51 -9.41
N GLY A 180 7.04 -8.09 -10.32
CA GLY A 180 7.37 -7.10 -11.34
C GLY A 180 7.29 -7.64 -12.77
N ILE A 181 8.06 -7.05 -13.67
CA ILE A 181 7.98 -7.29 -15.11
C ILE A 181 9.18 -8.12 -15.59
N TYR A 182 8.87 -9.09 -16.46
CA TYR A 182 9.86 -9.91 -17.15
C TYR A 182 9.60 -9.86 -18.66
N GLU A 183 10.65 -9.95 -19.45
CA GLU A 183 10.57 -10.10 -20.90
C GLU A 183 11.40 -11.29 -21.41
N SER A 184 10.98 -11.86 -22.51
CA SER A 184 11.66 -12.92 -23.23
C SER A 184 11.75 -12.58 -24.72
N PHE A 185 12.89 -12.90 -25.34
CA PHE A 185 13.16 -12.70 -26.75
C PHE A 185 13.24 -14.04 -27.54
N ASP A 186 12.91 -15.14 -26.89
CA ASP A 186 13.04 -16.50 -27.41
C ASP A 186 11.85 -17.40 -27.07
N LEU A 187 10.66 -16.79 -27.00
CA LEU A 187 9.39 -17.45 -26.74
C LEU A 187 9.39 -18.21 -25.40
N ALA A 188 9.77 -17.49 -24.33
CA ALA A 188 9.79 -17.94 -22.95
C ALA A 188 10.84 -19.01 -22.59
N LYS A 189 11.88 -19.21 -23.39
CA LYS A 189 12.99 -20.11 -23.02
C LYS A 189 13.90 -19.46 -21.97
N ASN A 190 14.15 -18.15 -22.11
CA ASN A 190 14.92 -17.35 -21.18
C ASN A 190 14.17 -16.06 -20.83
N TRP A 191 14.36 -15.57 -19.59
CA TRP A 191 13.68 -14.38 -19.09
C TRP A 191 14.69 -13.34 -18.60
N HIS A 192 14.41 -12.08 -18.92
CA HIS A 192 15.10 -10.91 -18.41
C HIS A 192 14.17 -10.15 -17.46
N TYR A 193 14.65 -9.84 -16.24
CA TYR A 193 13.91 -9.11 -15.21
C TYR A 193 14.24 -7.61 -15.26
N PHE A 194 13.23 -6.75 -15.13
CA PHE A 194 13.39 -5.30 -15.04
C PHE A 194 13.76 -4.88 -13.62
N LEU A 195 15.04 -4.60 -13.39
CA LEU A 195 15.60 -4.25 -12.07
C LEU A 195 15.42 -2.77 -11.67
N ASN A 196 15.01 -1.91 -12.59
CA ASN A 196 15.04 -0.46 -12.42
C ASN A 196 13.66 0.16 -12.15
N LEU A 197 12.64 -0.64 -11.89
CA LEU A 197 11.30 -0.15 -11.59
C LEU A 197 11.18 0.11 -10.09
N PRO A 198 10.80 1.35 -9.65
CA PRO A 198 10.61 1.68 -8.25
C PRO A 198 9.21 1.22 -7.79
N LEU A 199 8.94 -0.07 -7.89
CA LEU A 199 7.65 -0.67 -7.59
C LEU A 199 7.82 -1.66 -6.44
N THR A 200 7.27 -1.32 -5.27
CA THR A 200 7.22 -2.21 -4.11
C THR A 200 5.98 -1.90 -3.28
N GLN A 201 5.22 -2.94 -2.96
CA GLN A 201 3.95 -2.86 -2.24
C GLN A 201 4.17 -3.25 -0.78
N PHE A 202 4.41 -2.26 0.10
CA PHE A 202 4.59 -2.51 1.52
C PHE A 202 3.26 -2.49 2.28
N TYR A 203 3.09 -3.43 3.21
CA TYR A 203 1.97 -3.46 4.15
C TYR A 203 2.23 -2.58 5.37
N LYS A 204 3.41 -2.73 5.98
CA LYS A 204 3.78 -2.07 7.23
C LYS A 204 5.22 -1.57 7.18
N VAL A 205 5.56 -0.69 8.11
CA VAL A 205 6.92 -0.16 8.27
C VAL A 205 7.34 -0.13 9.73
N ALA A 206 8.61 -0.45 9.96
CA ALA A 206 9.29 -0.27 11.24
C ALA A 206 10.65 0.37 11.01
N VAL A 207 11.17 1.05 12.03
CA VAL A 207 12.49 1.67 12.00
C VAL A 207 13.25 1.33 13.28
N ASN A 208 14.58 1.18 13.18
CA ASN A 208 15.45 0.99 14.35
C ASN A 208 16.26 2.26 14.68
N ASN A 209 17.16 2.16 15.64
CA ASN A 209 18.05 3.24 16.06
C ASN A 209 19.52 3.00 15.68
N LYS A 210 19.80 2.23 14.63
CA LYS A 210 21.17 1.92 14.19
C LYS A 210 21.94 3.19 13.82
N GLU A 211 23.20 3.23 14.18
CA GLU A 211 24.13 4.31 13.85
C GLU A 211 25.04 3.93 12.67
N PRO A 212 25.48 4.88 11.82
CA PRO A 212 25.10 6.30 11.80
C PRO A 212 23.76 6.55 11.13
N PHE A 213 23.25 5.60 10.36
CA PHE A 213 21.96 5.67 9.67
C PHE A 213 21.04 4.57 10.20
N TYR A 214 19.82 4.94 10.56
CA TYR A 214 18.82 3.96 10.96
C TYR A 214 18.39 3.09 9.77
N HIS A 215 17.86 1.91 10.06
CA HIS A 215 17.31 1.03 9.03
C HIS A 215 15.79 1.06 9.05
N ILE A 216 15.22 0.90 7.86
CA ILE A 216 13.80 0.80 7.60
C ILE A 216 13.49 -0.65 7.25
N PHE A 217 12.42 -1.20 7.84
CA PHE A 217 11.98 -2.58 7.64
C PHE A 217 10.53 -2.60 7.19
N GLY A 218 10.18 -3.51 6.30
CA GLY A 218 8.79 -3.73 5.92
C GLY A 218 8.59 -5.03 5.19
N GLY A 219 7.35 -5.50 5.26
CA GLY A 219 6.89 -6.72 4.61
C GLY A 219 6.07 -6.43 3.36
N THR A 220 6.22 -7.33 2.40
CA THR A 220 5.47 -7.32 1.14
C THR A 220 4.86 -8.68 0.90
N GLN A 221 3.64 -8.74 0.39
CA GLN A 221 3.08 -10.01 -0.05
C GLN A 221 3.95 -10.60 -1.16
N ASP A 222 4.09 -11.93 -1.17
CA ASP A 222 4.81 -12.74 -2.16
C ASP A 222 6.31 -12.48 -2.28
N ASN A 223 6.81 -11.37 -1.71
CA ASN A 223 8.20 -10.97 -1.86
C ASN A 223 8.96 -10.86 -0.53
N GLY A 224 8.40 -11.37 0.56
CA GLY A 224 9.01 -11.43 1.89
C GLY A 224 9.14 -10.09 2.58
N SER A 225 9.84 -10.09 3.72
CA SER A 225 10.21 -8.87 4.43
C SER A 225 11.65 -8.48 4.11
N ALA A 226 11.90 -7.18 4.06
CA ALA A 226 13.21 -6.63 3.76
C ALA A 226 13.57 -5.49 4.71
N GLY A 227 14.87 -5.26 4.86
CA GLY A 227 15.44 -4.13 5.58
C GLY A 227 16.53 -3.44 4.77
N GLY A 228 16.68 -2.14 5.00
CA GLY A 228 17.73 -1.34 4.35
C GLY A 228 17.95 -0.02 5.07
N PRO A 229 19.08 0.66 4.82
CA PRO A 229 19.44 1.90 5.50
C PRO A 229 18.62 3.09 5.00
N SER A 230 18.39 4.07 5.88
CA SER A 230 17.77 5.36 5.53
C SER A 230 18.70 6.27 4.71
N ALA A 231 20.00 6.04 4.80
CA ALA A 231 21.05 6.72 4.04
C ALA A 231 22.30 5.83 3.98
N THR A 232 23.22 6.14 3.06
CA THR A 232 24.53 5.51 2.96
C THR A 232 25.63 6.57 2.95
N ASP A 233 26.87 6.18 3.22
CA ASP A 233 28.04 7.05 3.03
C ASP A 233 28.52 7.08 1.57
N GLU A 234 27.84 6.40 0.65
CA GLU A 234 28.16 6.43 -0.76
C GLU A 234 27.49 7.61 -1.48
N GLY A 235 28.28 8.37 -2.24
CA GLY A 235 27.80 9.53 -2.97
C GLY A 235 26.72 9.23 -4.03
N THR A 236 26.63 7.97 -4.48
CA THR A 236 25.58 7.51 -5.40
C THR A 236 24.22 7.36 -4.73
N GLY A 237 24.18 7.14 -3.42
CA GLY A 237 22.94 6.90 -2.66
C GLY A 237 22.71 5.42 -2.31
N ILE A 238 21.45 5.07 -2.06
CA ILE A 238 21.02 3.73 -1.63
C ILE A 238 20.68 2.91 -2.86
N THR A 239 21.27 1.71 -2.95
CA THR A 239 21.10 0.78 -4.08
C THR A 239 20.49 -0.55 -3.62
N ASN A 240 20.13 -1.42 -4.56
CA ASN A 240 19.59 -2.75 -4.25
C ASN A 240 20.53 -3.61 -3.39
N ARG A 241 21.86 -3.40 -3.44
CA ARG A 241 22.83 -4.13 -2.62
C ARG A 241 22.79 -3.77 -1.14
N ASP A 242 22.21 -2.60 -0.81
CA ASP A 242 22.10 -2.11 0.57
C ASP A 242 20.87 -2.70 1.27
N TRP A 243 19.99 -3.36 0.50
CA TRP A 243 18.80 -4.05 0.98
C TRP A 243 19.07 -5.54 1.20
N TYR A 244 18.47 -6.09 2.24
CA TYR A 244 18.58 -7.50 2.59
C TYR A 244 17.24 -8.07 3.01
N LYS A 245 17.02 -9.37 2.74
CA LYS A 245 15.84 -10.09 3.18
C LYS A 245 15.94 -10.41 4.67
N THR A 246 14.87 -10.12 5.39
CA THR A 246 14.76 -10.44 6.82
C THR A 246 13.94 -11.69 7.06
N LEU A 247 12.90 -11.91 6.26
CA LEU A 247 12.05 -13.09 6.32
C LEU A 247 11.52 -13.41 4.93
N PHE A 248 11.36 -14.70 4.62
CA PHE A 248 10.72 -15.17 3.38
C PHE A 248 9.21 -15.35 3.56
N ALA A 249 8.51 -15.78 2.51
CA ALA A 249 7.06 -15.90 2.36
C ALA A 249 6.35 -14.54 2.22
N ASP A 250 5.04 -14.44 2.50
CA ASP A 250 4.34 -13.16 2.48
C ASP A 250 4.75 -12.33 3.69
N GLY A 251 5.51 -11.28 3.48
CA GLY A 251 5.94 -10.39 4.55
C GLY A 251 4.82 -9.46 4.99
N HIS A 252 4.69 -9.27 6.30
CA HIS A 252 3.69 -8.38 6.88
C HIS A 252 4.32 -7.38 7.84
N GLN A 253 3.92 -7.40 9.11
CA GLN A 253 4.45 -6.47 10.08
C GLN A 253 5.87 -6.84 10.49
N SER A 254 6.71 -5.82 10.61
CA SER A 254 7.99 -5.89 11.32
C SER A 254 7.93 -5.01 12.57
N ALA A 255 8.73 -5.35 13.58
CA ALA A 255 9.02 -4.53 14.74
C ALA A 255 10.51 -4.66 15.08
N THR A 256 11.07 -3.66 15.75
CA THR A 256 12.49 -3.61 16.08
C THR A 256 12.70 -3.65 17.59
N ASP A 257 13.73 -4.35 18.04
CA ASP A 257 14.13 -4.28 19.44
C ASP A 257 14.78 -2.91 19.71
N PRO A 258 14.29 -2.14 20.70
CA PRO A 258 14.81 -0.79 20.95
C PRO A 258 16.22 -0.77 21.53
N VAL A 259 16.72 -1.90 22.06
CA VAL A 259 18.06 -2.03 22.65
C VAL A 259 19.04 -2.67 21.66
N TYR A 260 18.59 -3.75 20.99
CA TYR A 260 19.43 -4.52 20.09
C TYR A 260 19.04 -4.24 18.64
N ASN A 261 19.69 -3.27 18.02
CA ASN A 261 19.36 -2.82 16.64
C ASN A 261 19.45 -3.92 15.57
N ASP A 262 20.08 -5.05 15.88
CA ASP A 262 20.21 -6.17 14.97
C ASP A 262 19.16 -7.28 15.25
N ILE A 263 18.31 -7.13 16.26
CA ILE A 263 17.19 -8.01 16.55
C ILE A 263 15.92 -7.37 16.00
N ILE A 264 15.23 -8.10 15.13
CA ILE A 264 13.93 -7.70 14.61
C ILE A 264 12.91 -8.82 14.79
N TYR A 265 11.67 -8.41 14.87
CA TYR A 265 10.50 -9.28 14.88
C TYR A 265 9.79 -9.11 13.55
N ALA A 266 9.34 -10.19 12.94
CA ALA A 266 8.63 -10.15 11.67
C ALA A 266 7.58 -11.24 11.59
N THR A 267 6.43 -10.90 11.00
CA THR A 267 5.39 -11.89 10.69
C THR A 267 5.33 -12.18 9.20
N THR A 268 4.94 -13.42 8.88
CA THR A 268 4.36 -13.75 7.59
C THR A 268 2.85 -13.93 7.76
N GLN A 269 2.16 -14.38 6.72
CA GLN A 269 0.70 -14.55 6.71
C GLN A 269 0.20 -15.33 7.93
N GLU A 270 -0.93 -14.91 8.49
CA GLU A 270 -1.59 -15.54 9.63
C GLU A 270 -0.69 -15.65 10.87
N GLY A 271 0.08 -14.58 11.12
CA GLY A 271 0.84 -14.41 12.35
C GLY A 271 2.00 -15.39 12.54
N ARG A 272 2.51 -16.02 11.50
CA ARG A 272 3.73 -16.82 11.61
C ARG A 272 4.88 -15.92 12.02
N PHE A 273 5.15 -15.89 13.31
CA PHE A 273 5.97 -14.91 13.99
C PHE A 273 7.40 -15.41 14.19
N HIS A 274 8.37 -14.59 13.78
CA HIS A 274 9.80 -14.90 13.89
C HIS A 274 10.56 -13.77 14.57
N ARG A 275 11.50 -14.13 15.42
CA ARG A 275 12.59 -13.26 15.86
C ARG A 275 13.80 -13.54 14.97
N VAL A 276 14.38 -12.50 14.42
CA VAL A 276 15.50 -12.56 13.46
C VAL A 276 16.69 -11.82 14.03
N ASP A 277 17.85 -12.48 14.09
CA ASP A 277 19.14 -11.85 14.36
C ASP A 277 19.84 -11.52 13.04
N LEU A 278 19.99 -10.24 12.74
CA LEU A 278 20.60 -9.76 11.49
C LEU A 278 22.12 -10.03 11.42
N LYS A 279 22.80 -10.25 12.56
CA LYS A 279 24.25 -10.55 12.60
C LYS A 279 24.54 -11.98 12.22
N THR A 280 23.73 -12.90 12.71
CA THR A 280 23.92 -14.34 12.51
C THR A 280 23.09 -14.87 11.35
N GLY A 281 22.00 -14.16 10.97
CA GLY A 281 20.99 -14.63 10.03
C GLY A 281 20.04 -15.66 10.65
N GLU A 282 20.09 -15.89 11.95
CA GLU A 282 19.21 -16.83 12.64
C GLU A 282 17.77 -16.33 12.63
N GLN A 283 16.83 -17.23 12.33
CA GLN A 283 15.39 -16.98 12.33
C GLN A 283 14.73 -17.99 13.26
N VAL A 284 14.28 -17.54 14.42
CA VAL A 284 13.61 -18.38 15.41
C VAL A 284 12.11 -18.20 15.28
N PHE A 285 11.37 -19.29 15.05
CA PHE A 285 9.92 -19.28 15.07
C PHE A 285 9.42 -19.17 16.51
N VAL A 286 8.75 -18.08 16.84
CA VAL A 286 8.34 -17.72 18.20
C VAL A 286 6.83 -17.48 18.33
N GLN A 287 6.02 -17.90 17.37
CA GLN A 287 4.55 -17.74 17.43
C GLN A 287 3.95 -18.49 18.62
N PRO A 288 3.14 -17.85 19.48
CA PRO A 288 2.40 -18.55 20.53
C PRO A 288 1.42 -19.55 19.93
N GLN A 289 1.29 -20.69 20.58
CA GLN A 289 0.42 -21.80 20.17
C GLN A 289 -0.77 -21.91 21.10
N ALA A 290 -1.87 -22.49 20.60
CA ALA A 290 -3.04 -22.79 21.42
C ALA A 290 -2.65 -23.63 22.64
N LEU A 291 -3.22 -23.31 23.80
CA LEU A 291 -3.07 -24.11 25.00
C LEU A 291 -3.85 -25.41 24.87
N GLU A 292 -3.49 -26.41 25.67
CA GLU A 292 -4.18 -27.71 25.66
C GLU A 292 -5.67 -27.53 25.98
N GLY A 293 -6.54 -28.02 25.09
CA GLY A 293 -7.98 -27.88 25.21
C GLY A 293 -8.59 -26.61 24.62
N ASP A 294 -7.77 -25.64 24.22
CA ASP A 294 -8.23 -24.41 23.57
C ASP A 294 -8.52 -24.61 22.07
N PRO A 295 -9.38 -23.79 21.48
CA PRO A 295 -9.53 -23.71 20.03
C PRO A 295 -8.21 -23.34 19.34
N HIS A 296 -8.08 -23.72 18.07
CA HIS A 296 -6.95 -23.30 17.25
C HIS A 296 -6.84 -21.77 17.23
N GLU A 297 -5.62 -21.23 17.40
CA GLU A 297 -5.36 -19.79 17.36
C GLU A 297 -5.73 -19.21 15.98
N ARG A 298 -6.53 -18.16 16.01
CA ARG A 298 -6.89 -17.38 14.82
C ARG A 298 -6.05 -16.11 14.79
N TYR A 299 -5.27 -15.94 13.73
CA TYR A 299 -4.44 -14.77 13.51
C TYR A 299 -4.90 -14.01 12.27
N ASN A 300 -4.89 -12.68 12.33
CA ASN A 300 -5.13 -11.87 11.14
C ASN A 300 -4.08 -12.17 10.06
N TRP A 301 -4.44 -11.94 8.80
CA TRP A 301 -3.47 -11.99 7.71
C TRP A 301 -2.28 -11.07 7.98
N ASP A 302 -2.56 -9.86 8.48
CA ASP A 302 -1.59 -8.83 8.87
C ASP A 302 -1.60 -8.69 10.42
N THR A 303 -1.11 -9.71 11.10
CA THR A 303 -1.11 -9.82 12.56
C THR A 303 -0.29 -8.71 13.24
N PRO A 304 -0.86 -8.00 14.24
CA PRO A 304 -0.14 -6.93 14.92
C PRO A 304 0.90 -7.46 15.92
N ILE A 305 2.08 -6.84 15.89
CA ILE A 305 3.17 -6.99 16.86
C ILE A 305 3.34 -5.66 17.59
N LEU A 306 3.52 -5.70 18.90
CA LEU A 306 3.83 -4.53 19.71
C LEU A 306 5.00 -4.84 20.63
N VAL A 307 6.05 -4.01 20.60
CA VAL A 307 7.09 -3.98 21.63
C VAL A 307 6.65 -2.98 22.69
N SER A 308 6.69 -3.38 23.96
CA SER A 308 6.25 -2.53 25.07
C SER A 308 7.12 -1.26 25.18
N PRO A 309 6.53 -0.08 25.35
CA PRO A 309 7.29 1.13 25.63
C PRO A 309 7.93 1.15 27.03
N HIS A 310 7.54 0.23 27.91
CA HIS A 310 8.00 0.18 29.29
C HIS A 310 9.11 -0.85 29.55
N ASP A 311 9.21 -1.86 28.69
CA ASP A 311 10.21 -2.93 28.82
C ASP A 311 10.58 -3.45 27.43
N PRO A 312 11.82 -3.29 26.97
CA PRO A 312 12.25 -3.71 25.64
C PRO A 312 12.25 -5.22 25.42
N ALA A 313 12.24 -6.03 26.49
CA ALA A 313 12.13 -7.48 26.38
C ALA A 313 10.67 -7.94 26.28
N LYS A 314 9.74 -7.06 26.61
CA LYS A 314 8.32 -7.34 26.61
C LYS A 314 7.72 -7.08 25.25
N ILE A 315 7.08 -8.11 24.68
CA ILE A 315 6.39 -8.00 23.39
C ILE A 315 4.99 -8.59 23.48
N TYR A 316 4.11 -8.10 22.61
CA TYR A 316 2.76 -8.58 22.46
C TYR A 316 2.47 -8.99 21.02
N ILE A 317 1.60 -9.98 20.85
CA ILE A 317 1.02 -10.36 19.56
C ILE A 317 -0.48 -10.61 19.71
N GLY A 318 -1.26 -10.19 18.71
CA GLY A 318 -2.72 -10.38 18.68
C GLY A 318 -3.13 -11.56 17.82
N SER A 319 -3.82 -12.54 18.40
CA SER A 319 -4.63 -13.54 17.70
C SER A 319 -6.11 -13.18 17.80
N TYR A 320 -6.99 -14.08 18.25
CA TYR A 320 -8.30 -13.72 18.80
C TYR A 320 -8.19 -13.22 20.25
N ARG A 321 -7.03 -13.43 20.87
CA ARG A 321 -6.66 -12.98 22.21
C ARG A 321 -5.29 -12.30 22.17
N VAL A 322 -4.92 -11.60 23.25
CA VAL A 322 -3.62 -10.95 23.39
C VAL A 322 -2.67 -11.89 24.11
N TRP A 323 -1.53 -12.12 23.49
CA TRP A 323 -0.40 -12.84 24.05
C TRP A 323 0.70 -11.86 24.47
N GLU A 324 1.33 -12.13 25.63
CA GLU A 324 2.43 -11.39 26.19
C GLU A 324 3.65 -12.30 26.36
N SER A 325 4.82 -11.83 25.98
CA SER A 325 6.11 -12.42 26.28
C SER A 325 6.96 -11.44 27.07
N MET A 326 7.68 -11.92 28.09
CA MET A 326 8.62 -11.14 28.90
C MET A 326 10.08 -11.39 28.52
N ASP A 327 10.33 -12.23 27.52
CA ASP A 327 11.64 -12.77 27.16
C ASP A 327 11.87 -12.79 25.63
N ARG A 328 11.35 -11.77 24.93
CA ARG A 328 11.52 -11.61 23.47
C ARG A 328 10.92 -12.74 22.65
N GLY A 329 9.87 -13.40 23.15
CA GLY A 329 9.14 -14.45 22.45
C GLY A 329 9.61 -15.88 22.75
N ASP A 330 10.51 -16.08 23.72
CA ASP A 330 10.92 -17.43 24.13
C ASP A 330 9.80 -18.15 24.90
N SER A 331 8.99 -17.41 25.67
CA SER A 331 7.79 -17.93 26.33
C SER A 331 6.61 -16.95 26.22
N TRP A 332 5.38 -17.46 26.35
CA TRP A 332 4.17 -16.70 26.15
C TRP A 332 3.09 -16.98 27.19
N ASN A 333 2.41 -15.91 27.63
CA ASN A 333 1.22 -15.95 28.45
C ASN A 333 0.04 -15.31 27.72
N ALA A 334 -1.14 -15.96 27.72
CA ALA A 334 -2.36 -15.31 27.28
C ALA A 334 -2.86 -14.37 28.38
N ILE A 335 -2.95 -13.08 28.09
CA ILE A 335 -3.43 -12.04 29.02
C ILE A 335 -4.87 -11.61 28.75
N SER A 336 -5.59 -12.36 27.90
CA SER A 336 -7.02 -12.17 27.66
C SER A 336 -7.69 -13.48 27.30
N GLY A 337 -9.03 -13.51 27.39
CA GLY A 337 -9.86 -14.47 26.67
C GLY A 337 -10.05 -14.05 25.20
N ASP A 338 -11.08 -14.61 24.54
CA ASP A 338 -11.49 -14.20 23.19
C ASP A 338 -12.05 -12.76 23.24
N LEU A 339 -11.37 -11.83 22.56
CA LEU A 339 -11.72 -10.42 22.48
C LEU A 339 -12.54 -10.06 21.24
N THR A 340 -12.92 -11.05 20.45
CA THR A 340 -13.64 -10.93 19.19
C THR A 340 -15.14 -11.28 19.37
N ARG A 341 -15.92 -11.17 18.28
CA ARG A 341 -17.31 -11.66 18.27
C ARG A 341 -17.42 -13.16 18.23
N ASN A 342 -16.38 -13.84 17.76
CA ASN A 342 -16.34 -15.28 17.55
C ASN A 342 -17.55 -15.80 16.74
N GLU A 343 -17.92 -15.07 15.69
CA GLU A 343 -19.06 -15.38 14.83
C GLU A 343 -18.71 -16.42 13.78
N ASN A 344 -19.67 -17.28 13.44
CA ASN A 344 -19.51 -18.18 12.30
C ASN A 344 -19.64 -17.39 10.99
N ARG A 345 -18.53 -17.20 10.28
CA ARG A 345 -18.46 -16.40 9.05
C ARG A 345 -19.40 -16.85 7.93
N ILE A 346 -19.75 -18.14 7.88
CA ILE A 346 -20.65 -18.70 6.86
C ILE A 346 -22.11 -18.31 7.11
N GLU A 347 -22.45 -17.98 8.35
CA GLU A 347 -23.79 -17.55 8.72
C GLU A 347 -24.00 -16.04 8.54
N LEU A 348 -22.94 -15.30 8.21
CA LEU A 348 -23.06 -13.86 7.97
C LEU A 348 -23.70 -13.58 6.60
N PRO A 349 -24.48 -12.50 6.48
CA PRO A 349 -25.07 -12.15 5.20
C PRO A 349 -24.00 -11.71 4.21
N ILE A 350 -24.11 -12.17 2.98
CA ILE A 350 -23.38 -11.66 1.82
C ILE A 350 -24.37 -11.47 0.68
N MET A 351 -24.22 -10.45 -0.15
CA MET A 351 -25.24 -10.07 -1.17
C MET A 351 -26.62 -9.80 -0.55
N GLY A 352 -26.67 -9.17 0.63
CA GLY A 352 -27.88 -8.77 1.33
C GLY A 352 -28.66 -9.89 2.04
N ARG A 353 -28.16 -11.14 2.07
CA ARG A 353 -28.82 -12.26 2.73
C ARG A 353 -27.84 -13.38 3.10
N LYS A 354 -28.27 -14.28 4.00
CA LYS A 354 -27.57 -15.55 4.23
C LYS A 354 -27.67 -16.43 2.97
N GLN A 355 -26.57 -17.03 2.58
CA GLN A 355 -26.47 -17.83 1.36
C GLN A 355 -26.50 -19.33 1.66
N SER A 356 -26.92 -20.13 0.66
CA SER A 356 -26.82 -21.59 0.73
C SER A 356 -25.36 -22.03 0.77
N TRP A 357 -25.07 -23.09 1.50
CA TRP A 357 -23.76 -23.73 1.48
C TRP A 357 -23.35 -24.24 0.10
N ASP A 358 -24.32 -24.57 -0.76
CA ASP A 358 -24.07 -25.04 -2.13
C ASP A 358 -23.70 -23.92 -3.12
N ASN A 359 -23.67 -22.67 -2.66
CA ASN A 359 -23.19 -21.54 -3.47
C ASN A 359 -21.67 -21.57 -3.60
N ALA A 360 -21.14 -20.72 -4.48
CA ALA A 360 -19.70 -20.67 -4.81
C ALA A 360 -18.86 -20.02 -3.71
N TRP A 361 -18.94 -20.55 -2.48
CA TRP A 361 -18.11 -20.10 -1.36
C TRP A 361 -16.64 -20.40 -1.61
N ASP A 362 -15.77 -19.47 -1.26
CA ASP A 362 -14.34 -19.63 -1.31
C ASP A 362 -13.68 -19.35 0.06
N VAL A 363 -14.11 -20.09 1.06
CA VAL A 363 -13.66 -19.91 2.46
C VAL A 363 -12.17 -20.17 2.61
N LYS A 364 -11.60 -21.11 1.84
CA LYS A 364 -10.16 -21.42 1.89
C LYS A 364 -9.26 -20.31 1.33
N ALA A 365 -9.84 -19.42 0.53
CA ALA A 365 -9.14 -18.28 -0.04
C ALA A 365 -9.19 -17.03 0.86
N MET A 366 -9.76 -17.15 2.05
CA MET A 366 -9.92 -16.06 3.01
C MET A 366 -8.89 -16.18 4.12
N SER A 367 -8.34 -15.02 4.53
CA SER A 367 -7.67 -14.90 5.83
C SER A 367 -8.62 -15.33 6.96
N GLN A 368 -8.05 -15.66 8.11
CA GLN A 368 -8.83 -15.95 9.29
C GLN A 368 -9.66 -14.72 9.70
N TYR A 369 -10.79 -14.94 10.33
CA TYR A 369 -11.73 -13.92 10.76
C TYR A 369 -11.98 -14.03 12.26
N ASN A 370 -12.51 -12.98 12.88
CA ASN A 370 -12.58 -12.80 14.33
C ASN A 370 -11.15 -12.76 14.91
N THR A 371 -10.38 -11.75 14.53
CA THR A 371 -8.98 -11.61 14.87
C THR A 371 -8.65 -10.17 15.29
N ILE A 372 -7.61 -10.01 16.08
CA ILE A 372 -7.07 -8.70 16.45
C ILE A 372 -6.25 -8.17 15.28
N THR A 373 -6.45 -6.90 14.94
CA THR A 373 -5.85 -6.20 13.81
C THR A 373 -4.90 -5.09 14.21
N SER A 374 -5.01 -4.60 15.46
CA SER A 374 -4.17 -3.53 15.98
C SER A 374 -3.99 -3.65 17.49
N LEU A 375 -2.80 -3.27 17.98
CA LEU A 375 -2.43 -3.25 19.41
C LEU A 375 -1.71 -1.94 19.74
N SER A 376 -1.96 -1.41 20.93
CA SER A 376 -1.22 -0.27 21.48
C SER A 376 -1.17 -0.34 23.01
N GLU A 377 -0.01 -0.15 23.61
CA GLU A 377 0.16 0.07 25.05
C GLU A 377 0.44 1.55 25.29
N SER A 378 -0.21 2.14 26.28
CA SER A 378 0.02 3.54 26.67
C SER A 378 1.46 3.73 27.18
N PRO A 379 2.24 4.66 26.62
CA PRO A 379 3.59 4.91 27.12
C PRO A 379 3.63 5.65 28.45
N VAL A 380 2.50 6.22 28.87
CA VAL A 380 2.37 6.98 30.14
C VAL A 380 1.64 6.20 31.23
N SER A 381 1.00 5.07 30.90
CA SER A 381 0.31 4.20 31.85
C SER A 381 0.59 2.73 31.56
N LYS A 382 1.58 2.17 32.27
CA LYS A 382 1.95 0.75 32.13
C LYS A 382 0.75 -0.16 32.38
N GLY A 383 0.51 -1.10 31.44
CA GLY A 383 -0.59 -2.06 31.53
C GLY A 383 -1.94 -1.51 31.06
N THR A 384 -1.99 -0.26 30.55
CA THR A 384 -3.12 0.22 29.76
C THR A 384 -2.90 -0.19 28.32
N ILE A 385 -3.64 -1.24 27.87
CA ILE A 385 -3.46 -1.86 26.56
C ILE A 385 -4.77 -1.79 25.78
N TRP A 386 -4.67 -1.41 24.53
CA TRP A 386 -5.77 -1.34 23.57
C TRP A 386 -5.61 -2.39 22.48
N ALA A 387 -6.73 -2.98 22.07
CA ALA A 387 -6.78 -3.88 20.91
C ALA A 387 -7.98 -3.56 20.02
N GLY A 388 -7.77 -3.57 18.71
CA GLY A 388 -8.82 -3.43 17.70
C GLY A 388 -9.01 -4.74 16.95
N THR A 389 -10.24 -5.02 16.46
CA THR A 389 -10.57 -6.28 15.79
C THR A 389 -11.10 -6.07 14.36
N ASP A 390 -11.06 -7.13 13.54
CA ASP A 390 -11.60 -7.16 12.19
C ASP A 390 -13.15 -7.29 12.14
N ASP A 391 -13.77 -7.55 13.28
CA ASP A 391 -15.21 -7.76 13.43
C ASP A 391 -15.91 -6.66 14.24
N GLY A 392 -15.22 -5.53 14.47
CA GLY A 392 -15.84 -4.30 14.97
C GLY A 392 -15.86 -4.15 16.49
N PHE A 393 -14.82 -4.60 17.19
CA PHE A 393 -14.60 -4.27 18.59
C PHE A 393 -13.33 -3.46 18.80
N ILE A 394 -13.41 -2.54 19.77
CA ILE A 394 -12.29 -1.89 20.44
C ILE A 394 -12.27 -2.44 21.87
N GLN A 395 -11.14 -2.91 22.32
CA GLN A 395 -10.96 -3.53 23.63
C GLN A 395 -9.92 -2.72 24.42
N VAL A 396 -10.12 -2.57 25.72
CA VAL A 396 -9.16 -1.91 26.59
C VAL A 396 -9.04 -2.62 27.93
N THR A 397 -7.81 -2.76 28.41
CA THR A 397 -7.48 -3.10 29.79
C THR A 397 -6.67 -1.97 30.41
N THR A 398 -6.84 -1.71 31.70
CA THR A 398 -6.04 -0.76 32.49
C THR A 398 -5.24 -1.43 33.61
N ASN A 399 -5.25 -2.77 33.63
CA ASN A 399 -4.64 -3.57 34.70
C ASN A 399 -3.79 -4.75 34.14
N GLY A 400 -3.19 -4.55 32.95
CA GLY A 400 -2.25 -5.52 32.38
C GLY A 400 -2.92 -6.79 31.83
N GLY A 401 -4.23 -6.78 31.63
CA GLY A 401 -4.97 -7.92 31.09
C GLY A 401 -5.84 -8.67 32.10
N ASP A 402 -5.80 -8.31 33.40
CA ASP A 402 -6.64 -8.95 34.41
C ASP A 402 -8.15 -8.82 34.09
N SER A 403 -8.53 -7.73 33.46
CA SER A 403 -9.88 -7.49 32.96
C SER A 403 -9.88 -6.64 31.70
N TRP A 404 -10.84 -6.90 30.81
CA TRP A 404 -11.01 -6.19 29.54
C TRP A 404 -12.39 -5.58 29.42
N LYS A 405 -12.46 -4.32 28.97
CA LYS A 405 -13.70 -3.61 28.61
C LYS A 405 -13.87 -3.67 27.10
N SER A 406 -15.02 -4.17 26.66
CA SER A 406 -15.37 -4.24 25.23
C SER A 406 -16.20 -3.04 24.78
N ILE A 407 -15.83 -2.40 23.70
CA ILE A 407 -16.46 -1.22 23.12
C ILE A 407 -16.83 -1.54 21.67
N PRO A 408 -18.11 -1.75 21.35
CA PRO A 408 -18.52 -2.01 19.97
C PRO A 408 -18.39 -0.72 19.14
N VAL A 409 -17.94 -0.84 17.88
CA VAL A 409 -17.77 0.31 16.98
C VAL A 409 -19.08 1.04 16.67
N THR A 410 -20.24 0.43 16.95
CA THR A 410 -21.55 1.08 16.87
C THR A 410 -21.68 2.26 17.85
N LYS A 411 -20.90 2.27 18.96
CA LYS A 411 -20.79 3.40 19.88
C LYS A 411 -20.21 4.65 19.21
N LEU A 412 -19.46 4.47 18.11
CA LEU A 412 -18.90 5.54 17.28
C LEU A 412 -19.86 5.93 16.13
N GLY A 413 -21.04 5.31 16.04
CA GLY A 413 -22.01 5.53 14.96
C GLY A 413 -21.70 4.77 13.68
N LEU A 414 -20.80 3.77 13.72
CA LEU A 414 -20.40 2.99 12.58
C LEU A 414 -21.20 1.67 12.45
N PRO A 415 -21.22 1.05 11.25
CA PRO A 415 -21.75 -0.30 11.07
C PRO A 415 -21.07 -1.30 12.01
N GLU A 416 -21.82 -2.29 12.47
CA GLU A 416 -21.46 -3.22 13.54
C GLU A 416 -20.11 -3.94 13.37
N ARG A 417 -19.71 -4.20 12.13
CA ARG A 417 -18.49 -4.97 11.78
C ARG A 417 -17.46 -4.14 11.02
N SER A 418 -17.45 -2.80 11.24
CA SER A 418 -16.41 -1.95 10.66
C SER A 418 -15.04 -2.37 11.17
N PHE A 419 -14.08 -2.48 10.26
CA PHE A 419 -12.73 -2.97 10.52
C PHE A 419 -11.91 -1.92 11.27
N VAL A 420 -11.25 -2.29 12.36
CA VAL A 420 -10.32 -1.40 13.09
C VAL A 420 -8.94 -1.51 12.46
N ASN A 421 -8.54 -0.49 11.70
CA ASN A 421 -7.24 -0.48 11.01
C ASN A 421 -6.07 -0.21 11.96
N ASP A 422 -6.26 0.77 12.86
CA ASP A 422 -5.23 1.21 13.78
C ASP A 422 -5.82 1.73 15.09
N ILE A 423 -5.11 1.45 16.16
CA ILE A 423 -5.40 2.00 17.47
C ILE A 423 -4.11 2.52 18.09
N LYS A 424 -4.13 3.76 18.60
CA LYS A 424 -2.96 4.40 19.20
C LYS A 424 -3.34 5.07 20.51
N ALA A 425 -2.77 4.60 21.62
CA ALA A 425 -2.78 5.32 22.86
C ALA A 425 -2.03 6.65 22.68
N ASP A 426 -2.54 7.72 23.26
CA ASP A 426 -1.91 9.04 23.26
C ASP A 426 -0.54 8.97 23.98
N LEU A 427 0.44 9.70 23.45
CA LEU A 427 1.80 9.71 23.99
C LEU A 427 1.94 10.51 25.28
N TYR A 428 0.92 11.31 25.67
CA TYR A 428 0.98 12.29 26.75
C TYR A 428 -0.12 12.10 27.80
N ASP A 429 -1.27 11.52 27.41
CA ASP A 429 -2.43 11.35 28.28
C ASP A 429 -2.86 9.87 28.34
N PRO A 430 -2.87 9.25 29.54
CA PRO A 430 -3.21 7.83 29.68
C PRO A 430 -4.66 7.49 29.34
N ASN A 431 -5.57 8.46 29.33
CA ASN A 431 -7.00 8.27 29.09
C ASN A 431 -7.37 8.44 27.61
N THR A 432 -6.45 8.99 26.82
CA THR A 432 -6.70 9.34 25.43
C THR A 432 -6.25 8.24 24.47
N VAL A 433 -7.08 7.97 23.46
CA VAL A 433 -6.82 7.00 22.38
C VAL A 433 -7.36 7.51 21.06
N TYR A 434 -6.68 7.16 19.98
CA TYR A 434 -7.07 7.43 18.59
C TYR A 434 -7.32 6.11 17.86
N VAL A 435 -8.37 6.07 17.03
CA VAL A 435 -8.76 4.87 16.29
C VAL A 435 -9.08 5.23 14.86
N SER A 436 -8.43 4.59 13.90
CA SER A 436 -8.83 4.61 12.50
C SER A 436 -9.57 3.33 12.12
N LEU A 437 -10.64 3.50 11.34
CA LEU A 437 -11.48 2.39 10.90
C LEU A 437 -11.77 2.51 9.41
N ASP A 438 -12.22 1.43 8.83
CA ASP A 438 -12.77 1.46 7.46
C ASP A 438 -13.91 0.45 7.28
N ASN A 439 -14.67 0.67 6.22
CA ASN A 439 -15.75 -0.21 5.82
C ASN A 439 -15.80 -0.36 4.28
N HIS A 440 -14.63 -0.23 3.62
CA HIS A 440 -14.53 -0.18 2.15
C HIS A 440 -14.99 -1.47 1.47
N LYS A 441 -14.88 -2.63 2.14
CA LYS A 441 -15.35 -3.92 1.60
C LYS A 441 -16.87 -4.04 1.55
N GLU A 442 -17.56 -3.15 2.25
CA GLU A 442 -19.01 -2.97 2.17
C GLU A 442 -19.41 -1.77 1.27
N GLY A 443 -18.42 -1.16 0.57
CA GLY A 443 -18.64 -0.05 -0.36
C GLY A 443 -18.62 1.34 0.27
N ASP A 444 -18.36 1.44 1.56
CA ASP A 444 -18.22 2.70 2.27
C ASP A 444 -16.76 3.14 2.30
N LEU A 445 -16.45 4.24 1.65
CA LEU A 445 -15.10 4.78 1.49
C LEU A 445 -14.85 6.03 2.35
N SER A 446 -15.72 6.31 3.30
CA SER A 446 -15.62 7.49 4.17
C SER A 446 -14.36 7.45 5.05
N PRO A 447 -13.74 8.61 5.34
CA PRO A 447 -12.64 8.69 6.27
C PRO A 447 -13.12 8.55 7.71
N TYR A 448 -12.66 7.55 8.40
CA TYR A 448 -13.01 7.32 9.81
C TYR A 448 -11.78 7.42 10.68
N LEU A 449 -11.75 8.48 11.50
CA LEU A 449 -10.76 8.70 12.54
C LEU A 449 -11.47 9.29 13.77
N PHE A 450 -11.35 8.61 14.90
CA PHE A 450 -12.00 8.97 16.14
C PHE A 450 -10.99 9.14 17.27
N LYS A 451 -11.34 10.00 18.23
CA LYS A 451 -10.63 10.21 19.48
C LYS A 451 -11.57 9.94 20.64
N SER A 452 -11.05 9.34 21.69
CA SER A 452 -11.64 9.33 23.02
C SER A 452 -10.61 9.86 24.02
N ASP A 453 -11.04 10.64 25.01
CA ASP A 453 -10.20 11.16 26.11
C ASP A 453 -10.67 10.68 27.49
N ASP A 454 -11.51 9.65 27.53
CA ASP A 454 -12.13 9.09 28.72
C ASP A 454 -12.12 7.54 28.75
N LEU A 455 -11.05 6.92 28.24
CA LEU A 455 -10.91 5.46 28.16
C LEU A 455 -12.07 4.78 27.38
N GLY A 456 -12.53 5.43 26.30
CA GLY A 456 -13.54 4.90 25.38
C GLY A 456 -14.97 4.99 25.89
N GLU A 457 -15.26 5.84 26.88
CA GLU A 457 -16.64 6.10 27.30
C GLU A 457 -17.38 6.97 26.28
N SER A 458 -16.71 7.98 25.73
CA SER A 458 -17.23 8.81 24.65
C SER A 458 -16.25 8.93 23.49
N TRP A 459 -16.75 9.26 22.31
CA TRP A 459 -15.96 9.35 21.09
C TRP A 459 -16.33 10.57 20.27
N GLU A 460 -15.33 11.26 19.74
CA GLU A 460 -15.50 12.33 18.77
C GLU A 460 -14.79 11.98 17.44
N SER A 461 -15.43 12.31 16.33
CA SER A 461 -14.78 12.24 15.02
C SER A 461 -13.81 13.41 14.86
N ILE A 462 -12.58 13.11 14.47
CA ILE A 462 -11.56 14.13 14.16
C ILE A 462 -11.11 14.05 12.69
N SER A 463 -11.92 13.45 11.81
CA SER A 463 -11.66 13.41 10.36
C SER A 463 -12.11 14.65 9.59
N ASN A 464 -12.73 15.60 10.24
CA ASN A 464 -13.35 16.88 9.82
C ASN A 464 -13.27 17.25 8.32
N ASN A 465 -12.14 17.81 7.88
CA ASN A 465 -11.93 18.29 6.49
C ASN A 465 -11.07 17.35 5.63
N ILE A 466 -10.93 16.08 6.03
CA ILE A 466 -10.37 15.06 5.13
C ILE A 466 -11.37 14.88 3.98
N PRO A 467 -10.92 14.90 2.71
CA PRO A 467 -11.81 14.74 1.58
C PRO A 467 -12.59 13.42 1.61
N ASP A 468 -13.83 13.46 1.16
CA ASP A 468 -14.65 12.26 0.99
C ASP A 468 -13.90 11.18 0.20
N ARG A 469 -14.19 9.90 0.50
CA ARG A 469 -13.58 8.73 -0.13
C ARG A 469 -12.08 8.59 0.10
N THR A 470 -11.55 9.25 1.13
CA THR A 470 -10.15 9.14 1.55
C THR A 470 -10.04 8.25 2.77
N LEU A 471 -9.84 6.96 2.57
CA LEU A 471 -9.65 5.99 3.66
C LEU A 471 -8.44 6.38 4.52
N VAL A 472 -8.59 6.27 5.83
CA VAL A 472 -7.52 6.50 6.82
C VAL A 472 -6.98 5.16 7.27
N TRP A 473 -5.69 4.91 7.03
CA TRP A 473 -5.05 3.63 7.34
C TRP A 473 -4.33 3.62 8.69
N ARG A 474 -3.58 4.71 8.98
CA ARG A 474 -2.73 4.82 10.17
C ARG A 474 -2.69 6.23 10.70
N PHE A 475 -2.50 6.33 12.01
CA PHE A 475 -2.32 7.56 12.76
C PHE A 475 -0.99 7.53 13.50
N VAL A 476 -0.25 8.65 13.52
CA VAL A 476 0.88 8.84 14.42
C VAL A 476 0.88 10.25 15.00
N GLN A 477 1.22 10.33 16.28
CA GLN A 477 1.37 11.58 17.04
C GLN A 477 2.86 11.90 17.16
N ASP A 478 3.21 13.18 17.11
CA ASP A 478 4.59 13.60 17.31
C ASP A 478 5.03 13.41 18.78
N HIS A 479 6.26 12.91 18.95
CA HIS A 479 6.82 12.61 20.26
C HIS A 479 7.29 13.83 21.07
N VAL A 480 7.24 15.06 20.51
CA VAL A 480 7.65 16.32 21.14
C VAL A 480 6.49 17.31 21.24
N ASN A 481 5.64 17.37 20.23
CA ASN A 481 4.48 18.28 20.20
C ASN A 481 3.18 17.46 20.16
N LYS A 482 2.46 17.44 21.26
CA LYS A 482 1.23 16.65 21.42
C LYS A 482 0.13 16.97 20.42
N ASP A 483 0.16 18.16 19.80
CA ASP A 483 -0.88 18.65 18.89
C ASP A 483 -0.50 18.45 17.40
N LEU A 484 0.70 17.92 17.12
CA LEU A 484 1.17 17.60 15.76
C LEU A 484 0.89 16.14 15.43
N PHE A 485 0.08 15.92 14.39
CA PHE A 485 -0.37 14.60 13.95
C PHE A 485 -0.06 14.35 12.48
N PHE A 486 0.08 13.06 12.13
CA PHE A 486 0.18 12.61 10.75
C PHE A 486 -0.75 11.43 10.49
N LEU A 487 -1.31 11.38 9.27
CA LEU A 487 -2.17 10.29 8.80
C LEU A 487 -1.62 9.68 7.52
N ALA A 488 -1.55 8.37 7.49
CA ALA A 488 -1.45 7.59 6.25
C ALA A 488 -2.85 7.38 5.68
N THR A 489 -3.04 7.77 4.43
CA THR A 489 -4.35 7.66 3.76
C THR A 489 -4.23 7.00 2.39
N GLU A 490 -5.38 6.72 1.76
CA GLU A 490 -5.45 6.19 0.40
C GLU A 490 -4.82 7.14 -0.65
N PHE A 491 -4.76 8.45 -0.39
CA PHE A 491 -4.29 9.44 -1.38
C PHE A 491 -3.15 10.33 -0.87
N GLY A 492 -2.26 9.78 -0.04
CA GLY A 492 -1.09 10.48 0.46
C GLY A 492 -1.04 10.57 1.98
N ILE A 493 -0.16 11.41 2.48
CA ILE A 493 0.00 11.69 3.91
C ILE A 493 -0.63 13.04 4.22
N TYR A 494 -1.39 13.10 5.31
CA TYR A 494 -1.96 14.34 5.85
C TYR A 494 -1.31 14.67 7.19
N THR A 495 -1.25 15.96 7.51
CA THR A 495 -0.76 16.48 8.79
C THR A 495 -1.78 17.42 9.42
N SER A 496 -1.83 17.43 10.75
CA SER A 496 -2.55 18.42 11.53
C SER A 496 -1.59 19.07 12.51
N LEU A 497 -1.67 20.40 12.64
CA LEU A 497 -0.87 21.20 13.58
C LEU A 497 -1.70 21.64 14.81
N ASP A 498 -2.94 21.15 14.94
CA ASP A 498 -3.94 21.63 15.90
C ASP A 498 -4.76 20.49 16.52
N ALA A 499 -4.11 19.36 16.80
CA ALA A 499 -4.70 18.19 17.44
C ALA A 499 -5.88 17.57 16.65
N GLY A 500 -5.78 17.53 15.32
CA GLY A 500 -6.78 16.88 14.46
C GLY A 500 -7.98 17.75 14.09
N LYS A 501 -8.00 19.04 14.49
CA LYS A 501 -9.10 19.95 14.13
C LYS A 501 -9.10 20.28 12.64
N ASN A 502 -7.91 20.46 12.05
CA ASN A 502 -7.73 20.70 10.62
C ASN A 502 -6.63 19.83 10.07
N TRP A 503 -6.90 19.22 8.91
CA TRP A 503 -5.97 18.36 8.19
C TRP A 503 -5.53 19.01 6.88
N GLN A 504 -4.25 18.90 6.57
CA GLN A 504 -3.69 19.35 5.31
C GLN A 504 -2.90 18.22 4.68
N LYS A 505 -3.07 18.01 3.39
CA LYS A 505 -2.20 17.07 2.67
C LYS A 505 -0.77 17.59 2.72
N LEU A 506 0.15 16.74 3.16
CA LEU A 506 1.56 17.07 3.27
C LEU A 506 2.12 17.39 1.88
N PRO A 507 2.64 18.61 1.63
CA PRO A 507 3.21 18.98 0.34
C PRO A 507 4.36 18.05 -0.04
N GLY A 508 4.39 17.62 -1.31
CA GLY A 508 5.39 16.65 -1.80
C GLY A 508 5.04 15.19 -1.54
N SER A 509 4.06 14.88 -0.70
CA SER A 509 3.52 13.53 -0.58
C SER A 509 2.85 13.11 -1.90
N PRO A 510 3.28 12.00 -2.52
CA PRO A 510 2.65 11.54 -3.75
C PRO A 510 1.20 11.11 -3.51
N THR A 511 0.36 11.23 -4.55
CA THR A 511 -1.02 10.74 -4.51
C THR A 511 -1.03 9.23 -4.76
N ILE A 512 -0.74 8.49 -3.71
CA ILE A 512 -0.70 7.02 -3.66
C ILE A 512 -1.15 6.58 -2.27
N SER A 513 -1.66 5.36 -2.14
CA SER A 513 -2.00 4.79 -0.84
C SER A 513 -0.75 4.60 0.01
N PHE A 514 -0.77 5.15 1.22
CA PHE A 514 0.18 4.85 2.29
C PHE A 514 -0.52 3.96 3.31
N ARG A 515 -0.06 2.73 3.42
CA ARG A 515 -0.68 1.75 4.33
C ARG A 515 -0.16 1.85 5.76
N ASP A 516 1.02 2.43 5.93
CA ASP A 516 1.61 2.62 7.24
C ASP A 516 2.57 3.82 7.26
N ILE A 517 2.73 4.44 8.43
CA ILE A 517 3.69 5.50 8.72
C ILE A 517 4.27 5.32 10.12
N VAL A 518 5.52 5.73 10.28
CA VAL A 518 6.21 5.72 11.58
C VAL A 518 7.14 6.93 11.70
N ILE A 519 7.33 7.43 12.90
CA ILE A 519 8.32 8.45 13.22
C ILE A 519 9.61 7.78 13.69
N GLN A 520 10.73 8.14 13.06
CA GLN A 520 12.04 7.87 13.63
C GLN A 520 12.44 9.05 14.53
N GLU A 521 12.30 8.85 15.84
CA GLU A 521 12.31 9.93 16.83
C GLU A 521 13.64 10.67 16.92
N ARG A 522 14.78 9.95 16.88
CA ARG A 522 16.13 10.53 16.96
C ARG A 522 16.40 11.51 15.82
N GLU A 523 15.99 11.17 14.61
CA GLU A 523 16.23 11.99 13.42
C GLU A 523 15.09 12.95 13.12
N ASN A 524 13.94 12.80 13.78
CA ASN A 524 12.69 13.49 13.45
C ASN A 524 12.24 13.25 12.00
N ASP A 525 12.47 12.04 11.50
CA ASP A 525 12.06 11.65 10.15
C ASP A 525 10.69 10.99 10.18
N LEU A 526 9.83 11.34 9.22
CA LEU A 526 8.57 10.62 9.00
C LEU A 526 8.77 9.64 7.84
N VAL A 527 8.60 8.35 8.13
CA VAL A 527 8.77 7.27 7.16
C VAL A 527 7.42 6.69 6.79
N GLY A 528 7.10 6.68 5.50
CA GLY A 528 5.84 6.16 4.98
C GLY A 528 6.03 4.93 4.09
N ALA A 529 5.25 3.88 4.35
CA ALA A 529 5.15 2.68 3.52
C ALA A 529 4.03 2.84 2.49
N SER A 530 4.39 2.99 1.22
CA SER A 530 3.40 3.09 0.16
C SER A 530 3.02 1.71 -0.39
N PHE A 531 1.77 1.63 -0.85
CA PHE A 531 1.24 0.42 -1.43
C PHE A 531 1.44 0.43 -2.95
N GLY A 532 2.72 0.23 -3.37
CA GLY A 532 3.10 0.13 -4.76
C GLY A 532 4.33 0.95 -5.20
N ARG A 533 4.85 1.87 -4.36
CA ARG A 533 5.98 2.75 -4.72
C ARG A 533 7.13 2.76 -3.71
N GLY A 534 7.22 1.75 -2.84
CA GLY A 534 8.29 1.64 -1.85
C GLY A 534 8.11 2.57 -0.66
N PHE A 535 9.21 2.88 0.01
CA PHE A 535 9.23 3.80 1.14
C PHE A 535 9.48 5.23 0.71
N PHE A 536 8.89 6.16 1.46
CA PHE A 536 9.14 7.59 1.37
C PHE A 536 9.58 8.12 2.73
N VAL A 537 10.57 8.99 2.75
CA VAL A 537 11.07 9.62 3.97
C VAL A 537 10.96 11.13 3.82
N LEU A 538 10.32 11.77 4.80
CA LEU A 538 10.42 13.20 5.02
C LEU A 538 11.48 13.43 6.10
N ASP A 539 12.64 13.86 5.67
CA ASP A 539 13.77 14.15 6.55
C ASP A 539 13.46 15.37 7.43
N ASP A 540 13.70 15.28 8.71
CA ASP A 540 13.59 16.37 9.70
C ASP A 540 12.33 17.22 9.57
N TYR A 541 11.19 16.65 9.94
CA TYR A 541 9.93 17.40 9.96
C TYR A 541 9.82 18.37 11.16
N SER A 542 10.83 18.48 12.02
CA SER A 542 10.77 19.24 13.29
C SER A 542 10.34 20.71 13.14
N ALA A 543 10.58 21.32 11.96
CA ALA A 543 10.09 22.65 11.64
C ALA A 543 8.56 22.79 11.77
N LEU A 544 7.79 21.70 11.53
CA LEU A 544 6.33 21.71 11.68
C LEU A 544 5.88 22.00 13.11
N ARG A 545 6.67 21.61 14.11
CA ARG A 545 6.41 21.89 15.55
C ARG A 545 6.36 23.37 15.86
N GLU A 546 7.09 24.18 15.10
CA GLU A 546 7.18 25.63 15.28
C GLU A 546 6.29 26.43 14.31
N MET A 547 5.54 25.79 13.41
CA MET A 547 4.63 26.44 12.48
C MET A 547 3.34 26.90 13.16
N THR A 548 3.46 27.72 14.19
CA THR A 548 2.34 28.34 14.90
C THR A 548 1.85 29.59 14.16
N PRO A 549 0.58 30.00 14.34
CA PRO A 549 0.06 31.25 13.75
C PRO A 549 0.94 32.47 14.08
N GLU A 550 1.50 32.52 15.30
CA GLU A 550 2.43 33.57 15.71
C GLU A 550 3.69 33.59 14.85
N ASN A 551 4.36 32.45 14.68
CA ASN A 551 5.59 32.35 13.90
C ASN A 551 5.35 32.62 12.41
N LEU A 552 4.23 32.14 11.86
CA LEU A 552 3.85 32.37 10.45
C LEU A 552 3.40 33.82 10.19
N SER A 553 3.05 34.60 11.20
CA SER A 553 2.74 36.02 11.07
C SER A 553 4.00 36.90 10.93
N LYS A 554 5.16 36.42 11.36
CA LYS A 554 6.45 37.13 11.29
C LYS A 554 6.90 37.33 9.84
N LYS A 555 7.63 38.39 9.54
CA LYS A 555 8.18 38.65 8.19
C LYS A 555 9.07 37.49 7.72
N GLY A 556 9.82 36.89 8.63
CA GLY A 556 10.65 35.74 8.43
C GLY A 556 10.90 34.97 9.73
N LYS A 557 11.01 33.68 9.66
CA LYS A 557 11.36 32.78 10.76
C LYS A 557 12.33 31.73 10.23
N LEU A 558 13.49 31.63 10.85
CA LEU A 558 14.39 30.49 10.69
C LEU A 558 14.05 29.47 11.75
N PHE A 559 13.76 28.23 11.36
CA PHE A 559 13.51 27.13 12.27
C PHE A 559 14.82 26.55 12.77
N LYS A 560 14.79 25.93 13.95
CA LYS A 560 15.98 25.27 14.50
C LYS A 560 16.32 24.04 13.65
N PRO A 561 17.52 23.98 13.04
CA PRO A 561 17.94 22.79 12.30
C PRO A 561 18.30 21.67 13.29
N ARG A 562 18.21 20.40 12.85
CA ARG A 562 18.81 19.28 13.57
C ARG A 562 20.33 19.31 13.45
N ASP A 563 21.01 18.56 14.32
CA ASP A 563 22.45 18.36 14.25
C ASP A 563 22.82 17.63 12.96
N ALA A 564 23.77 18.20 12.21
CA ALA A 564 24.24 17.58 10.98
C ALA A 564 25.32 16.54 11.26
N LYS A 565 25.17 15.36 10.65
CA LYS A 565 26.19 14.30 10.75
C LYS A 565 27.40 14.64 9.88
N LEU A 566 28.58 14.61 10.49
CA LEU A 566 29.85 14.77 9.78
C LEU A 566 30.45 13.38 9.50
N PHE A 567 30.50 13.01 8.25
CA PHE A 567 31.17 11.79 7.79
C PHE A 567 31.86 12.06 6.45
N LYS A 568 32.79 11.20 6.06
CA LYS A 568 33.45 11.30 4.76
C LYS A 568 32.65 10.50 3.73
N PRO A 569 31.98 11.16 2.77
CA PRO A 569 31.31 10.43 1.69
C PRO A 569 32.31 9.60 0.90
N ARG A 570 31.95 8.36 0.59
CA ARG A 570 32.72 7.52 -0.32
C ARG A 570 32.26 7.79 -1.75
N ASN A 571 33.22 8.01 -2.63
CA ASN A 571 32.92 8.09 -4.06
C ASN A 571 33.05 6.69 -4.67
N SER A 572 32.00 6.22 -5.32
CA SER A 572 32.11 5.01 -6.12
C SER A 572 33.06 5.23 -7.30
N LEU A 573 33.99 4.32 -7.50
CA LEU A 573 34.90 4.33 -8.64
C LEU A 573 34.17 3.82 -9.89
N GLY A 574 33.52 4.74 -10.61
CA GLY A 574 32.92 4.46 -11.91
C GLY A 574 31.51 3.90 -11.88
N ASN A 575 30.97 3.70 -13.05
CA ASN A 575 29.65 3.14 -13.28
C ASN A 575 29.75 1.61 -13.34
N THR A 576 28.85 0.90 -12.65
CA THR A 576 28.81 -0.57 -12.64
C THR A 576 28.28 -1.17 -13.95
N GLY A 577 27.93 -0.33 -14.94
CA GLY A 577 27.45 -0.77 -16.26
C GLY A 577 26.01 -1.32 -16.27
N GLY A 578 25.31 -1.33 -15.15
CA GLY A 578 23.92 -1.79 -15.04
C GLY A 578 22.93 -0.63 -14.93
N GLN A 579 21.69 -0.87 -15.32
CA GLN A 579 20.56 0.02 -15.02
C GLN A 579 19.96 -0.41 -13.68
N PHE A 580 20.33 0.26 -12.62
CA PHE A 580 19.77 0.03 -11.29
C PHE A 580 18.96 1.24 -10.86
N TYR A 581 17.92 0.99 -10.07
CA TYR A 581 17.28 2.05 -9.32
C TYR A 581 18.20 2.47 -8.18
N VAL A 582 18.37 3.78 -8.01
CA VAL A 582 19.16 4.36 -6.93
C VAL A 582 18.31 5.42 -6.23
N ALA A 583 18.07 5.24 -4.93
CA ALA A 583 17.46 6.26 -4.10
C ALA A 583 18.55 7.25 -3.65
N LYS A 584 18.30 8.55 -3.82
CA LYS A 584 19.24 9.58 -3.39
C LYS A 584 19.36 9.59 -1.86
N ASN A 585 20.57 9.78 -1.36
CA ASN A 585 20.78 10.12 0.04
C ASN A 585 20.10 11.45 0.39
N PRO A 586 19.72 11.66 1.67
CA PRO A 586 19.42 12.99 2.18
C PRO A 586 20.55 13.99 1.86
N THR A 587 20.22 15.28 1.83
CA THR A 587 21.22 16.32 1.58
C THR A 587 22.33 16.26 2.65
N TYR A 588 23.57 16.14 2.22
CA TYR A 588 24.72 16.14 3.11
C TYR A 588 24.94 17.52 3.75
N GLY A 589 25.13 17.57 5.05
CA GLY A 589 25.37 18.77 5.83
C GLY A 589 24.13 19.29 6.55
N ALA A 590 24.24 20.50 7.09
CA ALA A 590 23.13 21.14 7.80
C ALA A 590 22.09 21.68 6.81
N VAL A 591 20.84 21.28 7.02
CA VAL A 591 19.68 21.77 6.25
C VAL A 591 18.94 22.81 7.07
N PHE A 592 18.70 23.98 6.48
CA PHE A 592 18.01 25.10 7.13
C PHE A 592 16.63 25.27 6.53
N THR A 593 15.59 25.10 7.35
CA THR A 593 14.21 25.36 6.98
C THR A 593 13.82 26.77 7.48
N TYR A 594 13.16 27.56 6.63
CA TYR A 594 12.71 28.89 6.98
C TYR A 594 11.33 29.20 6.40
N HIS A 595 10.65 30.14 7.03
CA HIS A 595 9.38 30.71 6.57
C HIS A 595 9.59 32.19 6.20
N LEU A 596 9.00 32.60 5.09
CA LEU A 596 8.86 34.00 4.70
C LEU A 596 7.38 34.30 4.48
N LYS A 597 6.85 35.30 5.21
CA LYS A 597 5.46 35.72 5.04
C LYS A 597 5.20 36.28 3.64
N ASP A 598 6.13 37.12 3.16
CA ASP A 598 6.06 37.72 1.85
C ASP A 598 7.33 37.40 1.07
N VAL A 599 7.21 36.89 -0.13
CA VAL A 599 8.33 36.69 -1.03
C VAL A 599 8.60 38.04 -1.73
N PRO A 600 9.80 38.62 -1.57
CA PRO A 600 10.14 39.86 -2.27
C PRO A 600 9.97 39.68 -3.77
N LYS A 601 9.22 40.59 -4.40
CA LYS A 601 8.99 40.59 -5.85
C LYS A 601 9.84 41.69 -6.50
N THR A 602 10.41 41.36 -7.65
CA THR A 602 11.09 42.36 -8.45
C THR A 602 10.11 43.38 -9.04
N SER A 603 10.58 44.60 -9.34
CA SER A 603 9.81 45.63 -10.01
C SER A 603 9.18 45.11 -11.31
N LYS A 604 9.94 44.33 -12.09
CA LYS A 604 9.44 43.62 -13.27
C LYS A 604 8.28 42.67 -12.96
N SER A 605 8.39 41.89 -11.90
CA SER A 605 7.33 40.94 -11.50
C SER A 605 6.06 41.68 -11.09
N ASN A 606 6.19 42.77 -10.34
CA ASN A 606 5.05 43.60 -9.93
C ASN A 606 4.38 44.26 -11.14
N ARG A 607 5.14 44.79 -12.08
CA ARG A 607 4.61 45.36 -13.33
C ARG A 607 3.83 44.32 -14.13
N ILE A 608 4.42 43.14 -14.40
CA ILE A 608 3.77 42.06 -15.13
C ILE A 608 2.49 41.63 -14.44
N GLN A 609 2.45 41.56 -13.10
CA GLN A 609 1.25 41.21 -12.36
C GLN A 609 0.16 42.29 -12.54
N SER A 610 0.51 43.56 -12.50
CA SER A 610 -0.40 44.69 -12.73
C SER A 610 -0.93 44.70 -14.17
N GLU A 611 -0.08 44.46 -15.15
CA GLU A 611 -0.44 44.38 -16.57
C GLU A 611 -1.39 43.20 -16.84
N ARG A 612 -1.15 42.05 -16.23
CA ARG A 612 -2.08 40.88 -16.32
C ARG A 612 -3.48 41.23 -15.80
N LYS A 613 -3.55 41.99 -14.70
CA LYS A 613 -4.83 42.46 -14.15
C LYS A 613 -5.53 43.43 -15.13
N LEU A 614 -4.80 44.42 -15.65
CA LEU A 614 -5.35 45.32 -16.64
C LEU A 614 -5.83 44.61 -17.91
N ASN A 615 -5.07 43.64 -18.38
CA ASN A 615 -5.44 42.82 -19.54
C ASN A 615 -6.70 42.00 -19.27
N SER A 616 -6.83 41.39 -18.07
CA SER A 616 -8.06 40.66 -17.69
C SER A 616 -9.27 41.58 -17.63
N ASP A 617 -9.09 42.81 -17.18
CA ASP A 617 -10.12 43.86 -17.10
C ASP A 617 -10.39 44.53 -18.46
N LYS A 618 -9.70 44.12 -19.55
CA LYS A 618 -9.75 44.70 -20.90
C LYS A 618 -9.45 46.21 -20.92
N LYS A 619 -8.51 46.63 -20.07
CA LYS A 619 -8.04 48.01 -19.98
C LYS A 619 -6.70 48.16 -20.69
N ASP A 620 -6.42 49.40 -21.13
CA ASP A 620 -5.13 49.73 -21.73
C ASP A 620 -3.98 49.50 -20.75
N ILE A 621 -2.86 48.99 -21.26
CA ILE A 621 -1.64 48.77 -20.51
C ILE A 621 -0.72 49.95 -20.77
N PRO A 622 -0.45 50.82 -19.78
CA PRO A 622 0.41 51.97 -19.98
C PRO A 622 1.86 51.55 -20.18
N PHE A 623 2.57 52.24 -21.08
CA PHE A 623 4.00 52.06 -21.25
C PHE A 623 4.74 52.54 -20.00
N PRO A 624 5.57 51.70 -19.34
CA PRO A 624 6.18 52.04 -18.05
C PRO A 624 7.27 53.11 -18.12
N GLY A 625 7.73 53.44 -19.30
CA GLY A 625 8.81 54.38 -19.54
C GLY A 625 10.20 53.71 -19.59
N TYR A 626 11.10 54.26 -20.41
CA TYR A 626 12.45 53.70 -20.62
C TYR A 626 13.30 53.65 -19.35
N LYS A 627 13.15 54.62 -18.45
CA LYS A 627 13.86 54.64 -17.18
C LYS A 627 13.43 53.47 -16.30
N ALA A 628 12.12 53.23 -16.14
CA ALA A 628 11.60 52.11 -15.34
C ALA A 628 12.06 50.76 -15.91
N LEU A 629 12.06 50.61 -17.24
CA LEU A 629 12.55 49.36 -17.87
C LEU A 629 14.06 49.17 -17.68
N SER A 630 14.85 50.25 -17.70
CA SER A 630 16.28 50.21 -17.42
C SER A 630 16.55 49.84 -15.96
N ASP A 631 15.77 50.40 -15.02
CA ASP A 631 15.87 50.08 -13.59
C ASP A 631 15.50 48.60 -13.34
N GLU A 632 14.45 48.12 -14.00
CA GLU A 632 14.09 46.69 -13.95
C GLU A 632 15.19 45.76 -14.50
N MET A 633 15.86 46.15 -15.58
CA MET A 633 16.96 45.36 -16.16
C MET A 633 18.18 45.31 -15.24
N ASN A 634 18.41 46.35 -14.46
CA ASN A 634 19.55 46.46 -13.54
C ASN A 634 19.20 46.06 -12.10
N GLU A 635 17.93 45.73 -11.82
CA GLU A 635 17.49 45.32 -10.50
C GLU A 635 18.11 43.97 -10.14
N LYS A 636 18.81 43.91 -9.02
CA LYS A 636 19.33 42.65 -8.48
C LYS A 636 18.18 41.86 -7.91
N PRO A 637 18.12 40.54 -8.17
CA PRO A 637 17.10 39.68 -7.54
C PRO A 637 17.22 39.74 -6.02
N ALA A 638 16.09 39.72 -5.34
CA ALA A 638 16.07 39.65 -3.89
C ALA A 638 16.75 38.35 -3.45
N SER A 639 17.67 38.45 -2.50
CA SER A 639 18.44 37.33 -1.98
C SER A 639 18.21 37.18 -0.48
N ILE A 640 18.27 35.94 0.00
CA ILE A 640 18.27 35.60 1.41
C ILE A 640 19.70 35.25 1.79
N ILE A 641 20.23 35.93 2.80
CA ILE A 641 21.58 35.69 3.27
C ILE A 641 21.51 34.91 4.58
N LEU A 642 22.02 33.66 4.57
CA LEU A 642 22.26 32.89 5.75
C LEU A 642 23.65 33.18 6.31
N THR A 643 23.71 33.67 7.53
CA THR A 643 24.97 33.97 8.21
C THR A 643 25.23 32.96 9.32
N ILE A 644 26.34 32.25 9.21
CA ILE A 644 26.79 31.29 10.23
C ILE A 644 27.91 31.90 11.05
N LYS A 645 27.74 31.95 12.36
CA LYS A 645 28.72 32.50 13.31
C LYS A 645 29.10 31.44 14.37
N ASP A 646 30.32 31.53 14.88
CA ASP A 646 30.74 30.73 16.03
C ASP A 646 30.11 31.23 17.35
N SER A 647 30.39 30.55 18.47
CA SER A 647 29.92 30.94 19.79
C SER A 647 30.40 32.31 20.27
N ASN A 648 31.46 32.84 19.66
CA ASN A 648 32.04 34.16 19.96
C ASN A 648 31.49 35.25 19.03
N GLY A 649 30.60 34.89 18.11
CA GLY A 649 29.99 35.81 17.16
C GLY A 649 30.84 36.09 15.89
N ASN A 650 31.97 35.40 15.70
CA ASN A 650 32.79 35.52 14.51
C ASN A 650 32.11 34.87 13.30
N LEU A 651 32.18 35.48 12.18
CA LEU A 651 31.64 34.97 10.94
C LEU A 651 32.42 33.73 10.48
N ILE A 652 31.72 32.58 10.34
CA ILE A 652 32.28 31.34 9.81
C ILE A 652 31.95 31.22 8.32
N ASN A 653 30.70 31.46 7.95
CA ASN A 653 30.26 31.32 6.56
C ASN A 653 29.09 32.24 6.22
N LEU A 654 29.01 32.56 4.92
CA LEU A 654 27.92 33.30 4.28
C LEU A 654 27.43 32.47 3.10
N SER A 655 26.15 32.11 3.11
CA SER A 655 25.47 31.46 1.97
C SER A 655 24.40 32.41 1.42
N LEU A 656 24.37 32.55 0.11
CA LEU A 656 23.40 33.36 -0.65
C LEU A 656 22.28 32.47 -1.18
#